data_f32b4b5c9dfffd17d0fdcdd8f09ebd96
#
_entry.id   f32b4b5c9dfffd17d0fdcdd8f09ebd96
#
_cell.length_a   1.000
_cell.length_b   1.000
_cell.length_c   1.000
_cell.angle_alpha   90.00
_cell.angle_beta   90.00
_cell.angle_gamma   90.00
#
_symmetry.space_group_name_H-M   'P 1'
#
loop_
_entity.id
_entity.type
_entity.pdbx_description
1 polymer ?
#
loop_
_entity_poly.entity_id
_entity_poly.type
_entity_poly.pdbx_seq_one_letter_code
_entity_poly.pdbx_strand_id
1 'polypeptide(L)'
;MKDYQSIFFTNSFHYLRVPLTNHLSTKMKKIMLIFVLLWARWFPIIGQAVTTSPILPNSDQEITLIFDLTLAKDAKAKGLLGKTSDVYLWSGAGSTDTGDAFQFQPAGQTNFALPFEKGKMTSLGNDKWSIKLKPRDYYAVPANIPIKKLGVLLKSGDGKFQTEDFIIILYDNKLNVAFLQPKEKTFFADAGATISVLAVSSQKANLELTVNGVSVTTTVLKDSLKHTLNISTLSGASQTVKITATTATETATNEFIVTVKPTPTTAALPTGVKDGINYISDTKVTLVLFAPKKDFIYLIGDFNNWQSDNKSLMRRTPDGNRYWIDIEGLTKGTEYAFQYLVNGTLAVGDPYCEKILDPNNDRGISSTTYPNLKFLPDNVKSIASVLQTGQTNYPWKVTNFKRPAQDNLVIYEMHIRDFDKDGSYKNAIDRIAYFKNLGVNCIELMPISEFSNNDSWGYNPIYFLAPDKAYGTKDDLKKFIDLCHENGIAVVLDVVYNQADYEFPYVKMYWDGSQPSTDSPFFNQKATHPYSVFFDFNHESQATKDYVNRANEFWIKEYKVDGYRFDLAKGFTQKQSSDDGQFRLYDQGRIDILKDYYDKIRSYDKDAYVILELFSEDREEQTLTDMGMMVWANQNGDARNAVKGNGSDFSRFSYKPRGFKTPAAVGYMESHDEERIMFDALKTLNLSIALERSKAALAMFMTVPGPKMIWQFGELGYDVSIEQNGRTGRKPIRWEYFSDPERLKLYKVYSEIIKLKTSQEIFRTTDFIVDLAGVVKKMMLTNSTNKMISVANFDLAERSVASIFPSLGKWYDFFTGTELNVSDLTTKYTLKAGEFHIYTTTQLPKPEADLVPWKPLGTIIPLAVESEMEEGIKLYPNPSKDLIYVEIPAFAKGYIFLKINDVMGRLLSETEFKAGQKNYTIDIQRLPQGTYFLNAEQGEKRLVKKFVKL
;
A
#
# COMPACT_ATOMS: atom_id res chain seq x y z
N MET A 1 -36.15 16.00 -21.93
CA MET A 1 -37.53 15.45 -21.92
C MET A 1 -37.78 14.86 -20.55
N LYS A 2 -38.73 15.50 -19.86
CA LYS A 2 -39.59 15.06 -18.76
C LYS A 2 -38.95 14.39 -17.57
N ASP A 3 -38.80 15.13 -16.50
CA ASP A 3 -39.72 15.38 -15.36
C ASP A 3 -39.92 14.17 -14.47
N TYR A 4 -39.44 14.26 -13.21
CA TYR A 4 -40.29 14.07 -12.05
C TYR A 4 -39.75 14.89 -10.85
N GLN A 5 -40.72 15.61 -10.27
CA GLN A 5 -40.60 16.65 -9.26
C GLN A 5 -40.33 16.10 -7.83
N SER A 6 -39.69 16.96 -7.09
CA SER A 6 -39.62 17.18 -5.64
C SER A 6 -40.88 16.84 -4.82
N ILE A 7 -40.66 16.30 -3.61
CA ILE A 7 -41.51 16.59 -2.44
C ILE A 7 -40.60 16.91 -1.26
N PHE A 8 -40.68 18.17 -0.81
CA PHE A 8 -40.16 18.64 0.48
C PHE A 8 -41.11 18.21 1.61
N PHE A 9 -40.56 17.74 2.72
CA PHE A 9 -41.21 17.82 4.02
C PHE A 9 -40.26 18.41 5.06
N THR A 10 -40.50 19.65 5.37
CA THR A 10 -40.00 20.34 6.58
C THR A 10 -40.86 19.90 7.75
N ASN A 11 -40.22 19.44 8.85
CA ASN A 11 -40.89 19.36 10.14
C ASN A 11 -40.08 20.12 11.18
N SER A 12 -40.61 21.28 11.53
CA SER A 12 -40.23 22.10 12.68
C SER A 12 -40.78 21.50 13.94
N PHE A 13 -39.95 21.17 14.91
CA PHE A 13 -40.40 20.84 16.25
C PHE A 13 -40.36 22.10 17.12
N HIS A 14 -41.54 22.58 17.51
CA HIS A 14 -41.76 23.59 18.54
C HIS A 14 -41.66 22.94 19.93
N TYR A 15 -40.81 23.48 20.77
CA TYR A 15 -40.78 23.17 22.20
C TYR A 15 -41.99 23.81 22.90
N LEU A 16 -42.94 22.97 23.34
CA LEU A 16 -43.96 23.36 24.32
C LEU A 16 -43.44 23.09 25.74
N ARG A 17 -43.14 24.14 26.46
CA ARG A 17 -42.98 24.12 27.91
C ARG A 17 -44.38 24.03 28.56
N VAL A 18 -44.64 22.93 29.27
CA VAL A 18 -45.80 22.79 30.15
C VAL A 18 -45.30 22.81 31.60
N PRO A 19 -45.85 23.64 32.51
CA PRO A 19 -45.47 23.65 33.90
C PRO A 19 -46.10 22.49 34.63
N LEU A 20 -45.29 21.73 35.40
CA LEU A 20 -45.74 20.66 36.28
C LEU A 20 -46.36 21.25 37.53
N THR A 21 -47.68 21.22 37.62
CA THR A 21 -48.40 21.43 38.82
C THR A 21 -48.57 20.10 39.61
N ASN A 22 -48.28 20.17 40.91
CA ASN A 22 -48.43 19.13 41.91
C ASN A 22 -49.87 18.61 41.98
N HIS A 23 -50.14 17.36 41.59
CA HIS A 23 -51.17 16.49 42.13
C HIS A 23 -51.02 15.06 41.59
N LEU A 24 -50.18 14.28 42.23
CA LEU A 24 -50.18 12.82 42.07
C LEU A 24 -50.66 12.20 43.39
N SER A 25 -51.76 11.44 43.33
CA SER A 25 -52.35 10.81 44.49
C SER A 25 -51.43 9.80 45.17
N THR A 26 -51.54 9.65 46.50
CA THR A 26 -50.70 8.76 47.32
C THR A 26 -50.70 7.28 46.87
N LYS A 27 -51.69 6.86 46.10
CA LYS A 27 -51.77 5.49 45.55
C LYS A 27 -50.84 5.31 44.32
N MET A 28 -50.66 6.33 43.48
CA MET A 28 -49.72 6.26 42.36
C MET A 28 -48.24 6.34 42.78
N LYS A 29 -47.95 7.06 43.87
CA LYS A 29 -46.61 7.05 44.48
C LYS A 29 -46.20 5.68 45.04
N LYS A 30 -47.16 4.91 45.60
CA LYS A 30 -46.89 3.54 46.04
C LYS A 30 -46.72 2.54 44.89
N ILE A 31 -47.46 2.68 43.81
CA ILE A 31 -47.32 1.83 42.59
C ILE A 31 -45.99 2.15 41.89
N MET A 32 -45.57 3.44 41.81
CA MET A 32 -44.29 3.85 41.24
C MET A 32 -43.11 3.39 42.10
N LEU A 33 -43.25 3.38 43.42
CA LEU A 33 -42.23 2.88 44.35
C LEU A 33 -42.13 1.33 44.30
N ILE A 34 -43.19 0.61 44.01
CA ILE A 34 -43.21 -0.85 43.82
C ILE A 34 -42.63 -1.22 42.46
N PHE A 35 -42.86 -0.42 41.40
CA PHE A 35 -42.20 -0.59 40.10
C PHE A 35 -40.70 -0.25 40.15
N VAL A 36 -40.28 0.76 40.91
CA VAL A 36 -38.85 1.07 41.10
C VAL A 36 -38.18 -0.01 41.96
N LEU A 37 -38.87 -0.61 42.94
CA LEU A 37 -38.33 -1.69 43.78
C LEU A 37 -38.35 -3.07 43.07
N LEU A 38 -39.18 -3.24 42.04
CA LEU A 38 -39.15 -4.43 41.18
C LEU A 38 -38.13 -4.29 40.05
N TRP A 39 -37.75 -3.07 39.63
CA TRP A 39 -36.66 -2.82 38.68
C TRP A 39 -35.27 -2.85 39.33
N ALA A 40 -35.16 -2.74 40.64
CA ALA A 40 -33.87 -2.80 41.37
C ALA A 40 -33.34 -4.24 41.59
N ARG A 41 -33.95 -5.25 40.98
CA ARG A 41 -33.48 -6.65 41.06
C ARG A 41 -32.90 -7.21 39.75
N TRP A 42 -32.80 -6.42 38.68
CA TRP A 42 -32.12 -6.80 37.45
C TRP A 42 -31.11 -5.75 37.09
N PHE A 43 -29.92 -5.82 37.74
CA PHE A 43 -28.73 -5.24 37.11
C PHE A 43 -28.40 -6.16 35.95
N PRO A 44 -28.33 -5.67 34.70
CA PRO A 44 -27.81 -6.48 33.62
C PRO A 44 -26.33 -6.76 33.96
N ILE A 45 -25.96 -8.02 34.07
CA ILE A 45 -24.62 -8.51 33.80
C ILE A 45 -24.27 -7.86 32.46
N ILE A 46 -23.21 -7.10 32.40
CA ILE A 46 -22.70 -6.55 31.13
C ILE A 46 -22.62 -7.73 30.18
N GLY A 47 -23.42 -7.72 29.10
CA GLY A 47 -23.69 -8.89 28.30
C GLY A 47 -22.42 -9.40 27.62
N GLN A 48 -22.18 -10.68 27.73
CA GLN A 48 -21.20 -11.36 26.91
C GLN A 48 -21.86 -11.81 25.63
N ALA A 49 -21.18 -11.65 24.49
CA ALA A 49 -21.67 -12.13 23.21
C ALA A 49 -21.88 -13.67 23.22
N VAL A 50 -21.14 -14.40 24.05
CA VAL A 50 -21.30 -15.85 24.24
C VAL A 50 -21.32 -16.20 25.70
N THR A 51 -22.32 -17.02 26.12
CA THR A 51 -22.45 -17.57 27.47
C THR A 51 -22.64 -19.08 27.39
N THR A 52 -22.32 -19.76 28.47
CA THR A 52 -22.48 -21.22 28.60
C THR A 52 -23.36 -21.64 29.75
N SER A 53 -24.04 -22.76 29.58
CA SER A 53 -24.71 -23.45 30.67
C SER A 53 -24.27 -24.93 30.65
N PRO A 54 -23.59 -25.44 31.69
CA PRO A 54 -23.25 -24.74 32.95
C PRO A 54 -22.22 -23.62 32.72
N ILE A 55 -22.08 -22.71 33.70
CA ILE A 55 -21.18 -21.53 33.64
C ILE A 55 -19.72 -21.96 33.54
N LEU A 56 -19.32 -23.05 34.22
CA LEU A 56 -18.03 -23.68 34.10
C LEU A 56 -18.17 -24.99 33.31
N PRO A 57 -18.16 -24.93 31.95
CA PRO A 57 -18.44 -26.11 31.14
C PRO A 57 -17.25 -27.06 31.11
N ASN A 58 -17.49 -28.36 30.99
CA ASN A 58 -16.44 -29.36 30.76
C ASN A 58 -16.67 -30.14 29.46
N SER A 59 -15.65 -30.87 29.02
CA SER A 59 -15.68 -31.59 27.75
C SER A 59 -16.61 -32.78 27.69
N ASP A 60 -16.95 -33.35 28.86
CA ASP A 60 -17.58 -34.64 28.96
C ASP A 60 -19.06 -34.57 29.41
N GLN A 61 -19.59 -33.36 29.51
CA GLN A 61 -21.02 -33.09 29.78
C GLN A 61 -21.67 -32.33 28.63
N GLU A 62 -23.01 -32.42 28.54
CA GLU A 62 -23.77 -31.58 27.63
C GLU A 62 -23.69 -30.12 28.09
N ILE A 63 -23.33 -29.24 27.18
CA ILE A 63 -23.30 -27.80 27.40
C ILE A 63 -24.22 -27.10 26.41
N THR A 64 -24.79 -26.00 26.83
CA THR A 64 -25.54 -25.09 25.96
C THR A 64 -24.72 -23.86 25.73
N LEU A 65 -24.43 -23.54 24.46
CA LEU A 65 -23.82 -22.28 24.03
C LEU A 65 -24.97 -21.33 23.69
N ILE A 66 -24.92 -20.10 24.21
CA ILE A 66 -25.89 -19.04 23.93
C ILE A 66 -25.14 -17.82 23.43
N PHE A 67 -25.51 -17.36 22.25
CA PHE A 67 -24.93 -16.19 21.58
C PHE A 67 -25.95 -15.06 21.61
N ASP A 68 -25.46 -13.85 21.90
CA ASP A 68 -26.20 -12.60 21.74
C ASP A 68 -25.49 -11.77 20.65
N LEU A 69 -26.05 -11.77 19.45
CA LEU A 69 -25.45 -11.12 18.28
C LEU A 69 -25.42 -9.60 18.38
N THR A 70 -26.24 -8.99 19.26
CA THR A 70 -26.23 -7.56 19.50
C THR A 70 -24.92 -7.07 20.15
N LEU A 71 -24.14 -8.00 20.70
CA LEU A 71 -22.86 -7.77 21.39
C LEU A 71 -21.64 -8.19 20.57
N ALA A 72 -21.85 -8.71 19.35
CA ALA A 72 -20.77 -9.05 18.44
C ALA A 72 -20.13 -7.78 17.88
N LYS A 73 -18.80 -7.79 17.74
CA LYS A 73 -18.00 -6.61 17.36
C LYS A 73 -17.61 -6.60 15.88
N ASP A 74 -17.53 -7.77 15.23
CA ASP A 74 -17.19 -7.84 13.81
C ASP A 74 -18.25 -7.12 12.96
N ALA A 75 -17.83 -6.27 12.03
CA ALA A 75 -18.74 -5.54 11.14
C ALA A 75 -19.64 -6.46 10.30
N LYS A 76 -19.16 -7.66 9.95
CA LYS A 76 -19.92 -8.68 9.21
C LYS A 76 -21.03 -9.30 10.05
N ALA A 77 -20.95 -9.25 11.38
CA ALA A 77 -22.00 -9.75 12.26
C ALA A 77 -23.34 -9.02 12.08
N LYS A 78 -23.30 -7.75 11.62
CA LYS A 78 -24.52 -6.97 11.31
C LYS A 78 -25.46 -7.68 10.32
N GLY A 79 -24.93 -8.47 9.40
CA GLY A 79 -25.73 -9.24 8.45
C GLY A 79 -26.41 -10.48 9.04
N LEU A 80 -26.10 -10.84 10.29
CA LEU A 80 -26.77 -11.89 11.05
C LEU A 80 -27.94 -11.35 11.90
N LEU A 81 -27.98 -10.04 12.17
CA LEU A 81 -29.06 -9.43 12.96
C LEU A 81 -30.41 -9.51 12.23
N GLY A 82 -31.48 -9.73 12.97
CA GLY A 82 -32.84 -9.87 12.44
C GLY A 82 -33.12 -11.19 11.74
N LYS A 83 -32.14 -12.11 11.60
CA LYS A 83 -32.38 -13.45 11.06
C LYS A 83 -33.22 -14.28 12.07
N THR A 84 -34.12 -15.08 11.52
CA THR A 84 -34.94 -16.05 12.29
C THR A 84 -34.53 -17.50 12.05
N SER A 85 -33.67 -17.69 11.04
CA SER A 85 -33.11 -18.99 10.62
C SER A 85 -31.81 -18.76 9.87
N ASP A 86 -31.17 -19.80 9.33
CA ASP A 86 -29.99 -19.72 8.51
C ASP A 86 -28.75 -19.15 9.25
N VAL A 87 -28.59 -19.52 10.52
CA VAL A 87 -27.43 -19.23 11.36
C VAL A 87 -26.82 -20.56 11.84
N TYR A 88 -25.51 -20.67 11.70
CA TYR A 88 -24.78 -21.90 11.96
C TYR A 88 -23.54 -21.61 12.83
N LEU A 89 -23.26 -22.54 13.75
CA LEU A 89 -22.03 -22.60 14.50
C LEU A 89 -20.90 -23.12 13.58
N TRP A 90 -19.82 -22.37 13.48
CA TRP A 90 -18.55 -22.84 12.97
C TRP A 90 -17.59 -22.95 14.14
N SER A 91 -17.00 -24.13 14.37
CA SER A 91 -16.32 -24.34 15.64
C SER A 91 -15.25 -25.41 15.58
N GLY A 92 -14.40 -25.44 16.60
CA GLY A 92 -13.40 -26.45 16.83
C GLY A 92 -13.10 -26.62 18.31
N ALA A 93 -12.30 -27.63 18.64
CA ALA A 93 -11.80 -27.90 19.96
C ALA A 93 -10.27 -27.85 19.98
N GLY A 94 -9.68 -27.25 21.01
CA GLY A 94 -8.23 -27.17 21.22
C GLY A 94 -7.80 -28.00 22.42
N SER A 95 -6.68 -28.73 22.28
CA SER A 95 -6.15 -29.63 23.33
C SER A 95 -5.21 -28.94 24.33
N THR A 96 -4.76 -27.72 24.05
CA THR A 96 -3.83 -26.96 24.89
C THR A 96 -4.34 -25.55 25.17
N ASP A 97 -3.83 -24.90 26.19
CA ASP A 97 -4.27 -23.55 26.56
C ASP A 97 -3.83 -22.50 25.53
N THR A 98 -2.67 -22.63 24.92
CA THR A 98 -2.08 -21.68 23.96
C THR A 98 -2.19 -22.10 22.49
N GLY A 99 -2.48 -23.38 22.18
CA GLY A 99 -2.56 -23.89 20.81
C GLY A 99 -3.83 -23.47 20.06
N ASP A 100 -4.01 -24.02 18.87
CA ASP A 100 -5.17 -23.74 18.00
C ASP A 100 -6.48 -24.20 18.67
N ALA A 101 -7.45 -23.31 18.75
CA ALA A 101 -8.79 -23.58 19.28
C ALA A 101 -9.68 -24.33 18.27
N PHE A 102 -9.29 -24.40 17.01
CA PHE A 102 -9.97 -25.12 15.94
C PHE A 102 -9.25 -26.41 15.52
N GLN A 103 -8.33 -26.92 16.35
CA GLN A 103 -7.51 -28.11 16.07
C GLN A 103 -8.35 -29.34 15.68
N PHE A 104 -9.44 -29.60 16.40
CA PHE A 104 -10.39 -30.70 16.12
C PHE A 104 -11.70 -30.10 15.65
N GLN A 105 -12.07 -30.33 14.40
CA GLN A 105 -13.33 -29.85 13.85
C GLN A 105 -14.37 -30.98 13.82
N PRO A 106 -15.68 -30.65 13.91
CA PRO A 106 -16.71 -31.65 13.83
C PRO A 106 -16.81 -32.25 12.43
N ALA A 107 -17.08 -33.54 12.33
CA ALA A 107 -17.23 -34.25 11.06
C ALA A 107 -18.29 -33.58 10.17
N GLY A 108 -17.93 -33.29 8.91
CA GLY A 108 -18.79 -32.65 7.93
C GLY A 108 -18.66 -31.12 7.88
N GLN A 109 -17.87 -30.51 8.76
CA GLN A 109 -17.54 -29.07 8.72
C GLN A 109 -16.35 -28.83 7.76
N THR A 110 -16.60 -28.79 6.45
CA THR A 110 -15.52 -28.77 5.44
C THR A 110 -15.49 -27.51 4.57
N ASN A 111 -16.62 -26.81 4.44
CA ASN A 111 -16.72 -25.64 3.57
C ASN A 111 -17.48 -24.51 4.27
N PHE A 112 -16.79 -23.41 4.52
CA PHE A 112 -17.36 -22.24 5.21
C PHE A 112 -18.51 -21.58 4.44
N ALA A 113 -18.51 -21.64 3.12
CA ALA A 113 -19.56 -21.06 2.27
C ALA A 113 -20.84 -21.92 2.14
N LEU A 114 -20.92 -23.05 2.85
CA LEU A 114 -22.10 -23.94 2.82
C LEU A 114 -22.72 -24.08 4.21
N PRO A 115 -24.06 -24.32 4.29
CA PRO A 115 -24.72 -24.69 5.52
C PRO A 115 -24.09 -25.94 6.17
N PHE A 116 -24.00 -25.95 7.49
CA PHE A 116 -23.52 -27.09 8.28
C PHE A 116 -24.59 -27.54 9.25
N GLU A 117 -25.38 -28.54 8.88
CA GLU A 117 -26.60 -28.92 9.62
C GLU A 117 -26.35 -29.34 11.08
N LYS A 118 -25.22 -30.01 11.38
CA LYS A 118 -24.82 -30.33 12.75
C LYS A 118 -24.54 -29.11 13.62
N GLY A 119 -24.17 -27.98 12.99
CA GLY A 119 -23.95 -26.68 13.63
C GLY A 119 -25.13 -25.73 13.55
N LYS A 120 -26.30 -26.17 13.06
CA LYS A 120 -27.47 -25.30 12.93
C LYS A 120 -27.93 -24.76 14.28
N MET A 121 -28.06 -23.45 14.38
CA MET A 121 -28.45 -22.78 15.61
C MET A 121 -29.95 -22.70 15.78
N THR A 122 -30.40 -22.74 17.05
CA THR A 122 -31.78 -22.49 17.42
C THR A 122 -31.94 -21.04 17.83
N SER A 123 -32.85 -20.31 17.18
CA SER A 123 -33.18 -18.94 17.55
C SER A 123 -33.94 -18.90 18.89
N LEU A 124 -33.52 -18.01 19.76
CA LEU A 124 -34.19 -17.68 21.03
C LEU A 124 -34.98 -16.36 20.94
N GLY A 125 -35.01 -15.73 19.74
CA GLY A 125 -35.53 -14.38 19.53
C GLY A 125 -34.59 -13.29 19.98
N ASN A 126 -34.86 -12.03 19.59
CA ASN A 126 -34.04 -10.86 19.94
C ASN A 126 -32.54 -11.05 19.61
N ASP A 127 -32.26 -11.58 18.44
CA ASP A 127 -30.89 -11.85 17.93
C ASP A 127 -30.06 -12.77 18.84
N LYS A 128 -30.72 -13.62 19.64
CA LYS A 128 -30.06 -14.63 20.46
C LYS A 128 -30.23 -16.02 19.87
N TRP A 129 -29.16 -16.79 19.93
CA TRP A 129 -29.05 -18.10 19.31
C TRP A 129 -28.48 -19.11 20.29
N SER A 130 -28.89 -20.34 20.22
CA SER A 130 -28.38 -21.41 21.08
C SER A 130 -28.12 -22.70 20.35
N ILE A 131 -27.19 -23.49 20.89
CA ILE A 131 -26.94 -24.87 20.50
C ILE A 131 -26.53 -25.69 21.72
N LYS A 132 -26.99 -26.94 21.75
CA LYS A 132 -26.57 -27.91 22.75
C LYS A 132 -25.60 -28.91 22.13
N LEU A 133 -24.51 -29.17 22.80
CA LEU A 133 -23.52 -30.15 22.37
C LEU A 133 -22.77 -30.73 23.58
N LYS A 134 -22.27 -31.94 23.43
CA LYS A 134 -21.28 -32.53 24.34
C LYS A 134 -19.92 -32.45 23.62
N PRO A 135 -18.98 -31.58 24.07
CA PRO A 135 -17.80 -31.26 23.30
C PRO A 135 -17.01 -32.48 22.80
N ARG A 136 -16.73 -33.44 23.69
CA ARG A 136 -15.95 -34.63 23.31
C ARG A 136 -16.60 -35.41 22.17
N ASP A 137 -17.90 -35.63 22.24
CA ASP A 137 -18.65 -36.40 21.25
C ASP A 137 -18.88 -35.57 19.98
N TYR A 138 -19.11 -34.27 20.13
CA TYR A 138 -19.36 -33.36 19.00
C TYR A 138 -18.15 -33.22 18.08
N TYR A 139 -16.94 -33.09 18.67
CA TYR A 139 -15.67 -32.97 17.93
C TYR A 139 -14.95 -34.31 17.72
N ALA A 140 -15.50 -35.41 18.21
CA ALA A 140 -14.93 -36.77 18.13
C ALA A 140 -13.48 -36.85 18.66
N VAL A 141 -13.19 -36.15 19.76
CA VAL A 141 -11.85 -36.11 20.36
C VAL A 141 -11.65 -37.36 21.23
N PRO A 142 -10.56 -38.14 21.01
CA PRO A 142 -10.28 -39.35 21.82
C PRO A 142 -10.22 -39.05 23.33
N ALA A 143 -10.63 -40.00 24.16
CA ALA A 143 -10.70 -39.84 25.61
C ALA A 143 -9.36 -39.50 26.28
N ASN A 144 -8.25 -39.95 25.70
CA ASN A 144 -6.90 -39.66 26.18
C ASN A 144 -6.36 -38.27 25.80
N ILE A 145 -7.08 -37.51 24.98
CA ILE A 145 -6.71 -36.15 24.62
C ILE A 145 -7.57 -35.17 25.43
N PRO A 146 -6.96 -34.26 26.21
CA PRO A 146 -7.73 -33.22 26.89
C PRO A 146 -8.34 -32.23 25.91
N ILE A 147 -9.51 -31.69 26.24
CA ILE A 147 -10.08 -30.53 25.55
C ILE A 147 -10.04 -29.37 26.53
N LYS A 148 -9.25 -28.34 26.23
CA LYS A 148 -9.02 -27.17 27.09
C LYS A 148 -9.88 -25.98 26.73
N LYS A 149 -10.26 -25.90 25.44
CA LYS A 149 -11.03 -24.76 24.92
C LYS A 149 -11.82 -25.13 23.67
N LEU A 150 -12.83 -24.31 23.37
CA LEU A 150 -13.54 -24.34 22.09
C LEU A 150 -13.29 -22.99 21.40
N GLY A 151 -12.96 -23.02 20.11
CA GLY A 151 -13.07 -21.89 19.21
C GLY A 151 -14.44 -21.92 18.54
N VAL A 152 -15.21 -20.84 18.63
CA VAL A 152 -16.58 -20.80 18.11
C VAL A 152 -16.87 -19.44 17.47
N LEU A 153 -17.58 -19.46 16.34
CA LEU A 153 -18.17 -18.27 15.73
C LEU A 153 -19.54 -18.62 15.13
N LEU A 154 -20.39 -17.65 14.93
CA LEU A 154 -21.63 -17.82 14.16
C LEU A 154 -21.46 -17.31 12.73
N LYS A 155 -22.05 -18.01 11.77
CA LYS A 155 -22.04 -17.63 10.36
C LYS A 155 -23.41 -17.80 9.70
N SER A 156 -23.64 -17.07 8.58
CA SER A 156 -24.76 -17.37 7.67
C SER A 156 -24.49 -18.65 6.88
N GLY A 157 -25.54 -19.26 6.35
CA GLY A 157 -25.43 -20.49 5.57
C GLY A 157 -24.44 -20.36 4.40
N ASP A 158 -24.40 -19.20 3.72
CA ASP A 158 -23.49 -18.90 2.60
C ASP A 158 -22.12 -18.35 3.02
N GLY A 159 -21.84 -18.23 4.32
CA GLY A 159 -20.57 -17.76 4.87
C GLY A 159 -20.26 -16.27 4.67
N LYS A 160 -21.18 -15.47 4.08
CA LYS A 160 -20.93 -14.05 3.83
C LYS A 160 -20.92 -13.19 5.08
N PHE A 161 -21.71 -13.60 6.09
CA PHE A 161 -21.84 -12.92 7.38
C PHE A 161 -21.33 -13.82 8.48
N GLN A 162 -20.56 -13.24 9.41
CA GLN A 162 -20.01 -13.99 10.55
C GLN A 162 -19.75 -13.05 11.74
N THR A 163 -19.66 -13.66 12.94
CA THR A 163 -19.12 -12.99 14.12
C THR A 163 -17.60 -13.11 14.13
N GLU A 164 -16.95 -12.40 15.04
CA GLU A 164 -15.59 -12.69 15.49
C GLU A 164 -15.50 -14.10 16.12
N ASP A 165 -14.27 -14.58 16.27
CA ASP A 165 -13.99 -15.82 16.98
C ASP A 165 -14.12 -15.62 18.49
N PHE A 166 -14.84 -16.52 19.15
CA PHE A 166 -14.95 -16.58 20.61
C PHE A 166 -14.23 -17.81 21.13
N ILE A 167 -13.51 -17.64 22.24
CA ILE A 167 -12.85 -18.74 22.94
C ILE A 167 -13.61 -19.08 24.22
N ILE A 168 -14.03 -20.32 24.34
CA ILE A 168 -14.71 -20.87 25.52
C ILE A 168 -13.75 -21.81 26.23
N ILE A 169 -13.37 -21.49 27.45
CA ILE A 169 -12.52 -22.34 28.27
C ILE A 169 -13.34 -23.52 28.79
N LEU A 170 -12.80 -24.71 28.68
CA LEU A 170 -13.37 -25.92 29.26
C LEU A 170 -12.59 -26.34 30.51
N TYR A 171 -13.33 -26.71 31.53
CA TYR A 171 -12.77 -27.14 32.81
C TYR A 171 -12.72 -28.68 32.89
N ASP A 172 -11.96 -29.20 33.84
CA ASP A 172 -11.96 -30.64 34.08
C ASP A 172 -13.17 -31.05 34.91
N ASN A 173 -13.32 -32.37 35.15
CA ASN A 173 -14.45 -32.92 35.92
C ASN A 173 -14.29 -32.81 37.44
N LYS A 174 -13.27 -32.10 37.94
CA LYS A 174 -13.03 -31.85 39.35
C LYS A 174 -13.76 -30.60 39.83
N LEU A 175 -13.62 -30.33 41.13
CA LEU A 175 -14.03 -29.04 41.67
C LEU A 175 -13.24 -27.91 40.96
N ASN A 176 -13.96 -26.97 40.34
CA ASN A 176 -13.41 -25.79 39.74
C ASN A 176 -14.02 -24.54 40.33
N VAL A 177 -13.22 -23.46 40.39
CA VAL A 177 -13.70 -22.12 40.82
C VAL A 177 -13.13 -21.06 39.89
N ALA A 178 -13.91 -20.08 39.49
CA ALA A 178 -13.50 -19.01 38.63
C ALA A 178 -14.13 -17.68 39.02
N PHE A 179 -13.42 -16.56 38.71
CA PHE A 179 -14.03 -15.24 38.77
C PHE A 179 -14.80 -14.96 37.49
N LEU A 180 -16.03 -14.55 37.59
CA LEU A 180 -16.82 -13.98 36.48
C LEU A 180 -16.67 -12.47 36.44
N GLN A 181 -16.33 -11.84 37.58
CA GLN A 181 -16.04 -10.42 37.74
C GLN A 181 -15.00 -10.25 38.86
N PRO A 182 -13.88 -9.58 38.58
CA PRO A 182 -13.35 -9.26 37.24
C PRO A 182 -12.93 -10.52 36.48
N LYS A 183 -12.79 -10.44 35.15
CA LYS A 183 -12.30 -11.52 34.31
C LYS A 183 -10.81 -11.52 34.13
N GLU A 184 -10.26 -10.33 34.17
CA GLU A 184 -8.82 -10.06 34.02
C GLU A 184 -8.08 -10.64 35.23
N LYS A 185 -6.98 -11.35 34.97
CA LYS A 185 -6.11 -11.87 36.05
C LYS A 185 -5.26 -10.76 36.67
N THR A 186 -5.00 -9.71 35.95
CA THR A 186 -4.25 -8.54 36.43
C THR A 186 -4.83 -7.29 35.80
N PHE A 187 -5.06 -6.23 36.55
CA PHE A 187 -5.52 -4.94 36.04
C PHE A 187 -5.23 -3.81 37.04
N PHE A 188 -5.36 -2.56 36.54
CA PHE A 188 -5.21 -1.36 37.36
C PHE A 188 -6.56 -0.77 37.74
N ALA A 189 -6.65 -0.23 38.95
CA ALA A 189 -7.85 0.46 39.47
C ALA A 189 -7.47 1.80 40.11
N ASP A 190 -8.44 2.72 40.17
CA ASP A 190 -8.22 4.00 40.84
C ASP A 190 -8.12 3.79 42.37
N ALA A 191 -7.31 4.64 43.00
CA ALA A 191 -7.14 4.64 44.44
C ALA A 191 -8.47 4.82 45.15
N GLY A 192 -8.81 3.95 46.11
CA GLY A 192 -10.05 3.96 46.86
C GLY A 192 -11.30 3.58 46.09
N ALA A 193 -11.15 3.10 44.82
CA ALA A 193 -12.28 2.60 44.05
C ALA A 193 -12.92 1.36 44.68
N THR A 194 -14.12 1.04 44.27
CA THR A 194 -14.80 -0.22 44.62
C THR A 194 -15.03 -1.04 43.39
N ILE A 195 -14.75 -2.35 43.46
CA ILE A 195 -15.00 -3.28 42.37
C ILE A 195 -15.91 -4.42 42.82
N SER A 196 -16.82 -4.84 41.93
CA SER A 196 -17.66 -5.99 42.16
C SER A 196 -16.88 -7.28 41.91
N VAL A 197 -16.86 -8.16 42.89
CA VAL A 197 -16.30 -9.49 42.77
C VAL A 197 -17.42 -10.52 42.72
N LEU A 198 -17.43 -11.35 41.67
CA LEU A 198 -18.32 -12.49 41.54
C LEU A 198 -17.48 -13.73 41.21
N ALA A 199 -17.41 -14.66 42.14
CA ALA A 199 -16.82 -15.97 41.95
C ALA A 199 -17.89 -17.04 41.84
N VAL A 200 -17.64 -18.05 40.99
CA VAL A 200 -18.54 -19.21 40.81
C VAL A 200 -17.78 -20.51 40.95
N SER A 201 -18.42 -21.54 41.46
CA SER A 201 -17.87 -22.88 41.58
C SER A 201 -18.65 -23.85 40.70
N SER A 202 -17.99 -24.90 40.19
CA SER A 202 -18.61 -25.95 39.36
C SER A 202 -19.65 -26.76 40.08
N GLN A 203 -19.61 -26.76 41.42
CA GLN A 203 -20.54 -27.41 42.30
C GLN A 203 -20.67 -26.64 43.64
N LYS A 204 -21.68 -26.95 44.47
CA LYS A 204 -21.85 -26.34 45.78
C LYS A 204 -20.63 -26.63 46.66
N ALA A 205 -20.00 -25.62 47.18
CA ALA A 205 -18.79 -25.69 47.99
C ALA A 205 -18.80 -24.60 49.08
N ASN A 206 -17.95 -24.76 50.09
CA ASN A 206 -17.61 -23.64 50.96
C ASN A 206 -16.65 -22.71 50.18
N LEU A 207 -17.05 -21.43 50.00
CA LEU A 207 -16.26 -20.47 49.26
C LEU A 207 -15.70 -19.44 50.25
N GLU A 208 -14.41 -19.21 50.14
CA GLU A 208 -13.70 -18.18 50.92
C GLU A 208 -12.97 -17.23 50.00
N LEU A 209 -13.21 -15.92 50.15
CA LEU A 209 -12.50 -14.88 49.48
C LEU A 209 -11.45 -14.25 50.40
N THR A 210 -10.19 -14.22 50.01
CA THR A 210 -9.11 -13.57 50.73
C THR A 210 -8.51 -12.41 49.92
N VAL A 211 -8.04 -11.40 50.62
CA VAL A 211 -7.28 -10.27 50.07
C VAL A 211 -5.93 -10.23 50.77
N ASN A 212 -4.85 -10.39 50.03
CA ASN A 212 -3.46 -10.52 50.59
C ASN A 212 -3.38 -11.58 51.70
N GLY A 213 -4.09 -12.69 51.53
CA GLY A 213 -4.14 -13.80 52.50
C GLY A 213 -5.09 -13.59 53.66
N VAL A 214 -5.73 -12.43 53.81
CA VAL A 214 -6.70 -12.17 54.87
C VAL A 214 -8.11 -12.47 54.36
N SER A 215 -8.91 -13.27 55.12
CA SER A 215 -10.28 -13.61 54.77
C SER A 215 -11.18 -12.37 54.90
N VAL A 216 -11.92 -12.04 53.80
CA VAL A 216 -12.84 -10.92 53.76
C VAL A 216 -14.31 -11.31 53.72
N THR A 217 -14.60 -12.49 53.20
CA THR A 217 -15.98 -13.06 53.21
C THR A 217 -15.96 -14.55 52.92
N THR A 218 -16.98 -15.27 53.46
CA THR A 218 -17.18 -16.68 53.23
C THR A 218 -18.62 -16.99 52.88
N THR A 219 -18.89 -18.11 52.19
CA THR A 219 -20.22 -18.70 52.05
C THR A 219 -20.14 -20.20 52.24
N VAL A 220 -21.21 -20.80 52.73
CA VAL A 220 -21.28 -22.27 53.02
C VAL A 220 -22.23 -22.93 52.01
N LEU A 221 -21.73 -24.00 51.36
CA LEU A 221 -22.50 -24.83 50.42
C LEU A 221 -23.22 -24.00 49.33
N LYS A 222 -22.53 -23.02 48.76
CA LYS A 222 -23.00 -22.19 47.62
C LYS A 222 -22.20 -22.50 46.38
N ASP A 223 -22.77 -22.18 45.22
CA ASP A 223 -22.12 -22.22 43.92
C ASP A 223 -21.61 -20.86 43.46
N SER A 224 -21.82 -19.83 44.25
CA SER A 224 -21.34 -18.48 43.95
C SER A 224 -21.12 -17.67 45.21
N LEU A 225 -20.18 -16.71 45.11
CA LEU A 225 -19.85 -15.72 46.11
C LEU A 225 -19.78 -14.33 45.48
N LYS A 226 -20.52 -13.37 46.06
CA LYS A 226 -20.47 -11.95 45.66
C LYS A 226 -19.84 -11.14 46.78
N HIS A 227 -18.95 -10.19 46.36
CA HIS A 227 -18.33 -9.26 47.32
C HIS A 227 -18.06 -7.91 46.64
N THR A 228 -18.06 -6.85 47.42
CA THR A 228 -17.56 -5.55 46.94
C THR A 228 -16.20 -5.30 47.57
N LEU A 229 -15.16 -5.33 46.71
CA LEU A 229 -13.79 -5.13 47.13
C LEU A 229 -13.48 -3.62 47.17
N ASN A 230 -12.94 -3.14 48.27
CA ASN A 230 -12.38 -1.78 48.38
C ASN A 230 -10.91 -1.81 47.98
N ILE A 231 -10.57 -0.97 47.02
CA ILE A 231 -9.21 -0.83 46.53
C ILE A 231 -8.42 0.06 47.47
N SER A 232 -7.13 -0.32 47.68
CA SER A 232 -6.21 0.49 48.47
C SER A 232 -6.14 1.94 47.99
N THR A 233 -5.88 2.89 48.90
CA THR A 233 -5.58 4.28 48.52
C THR A 233 -4.11 4.53 48.26
N LEU A 234 -3.25 3.53 48.52
CA LEU A 234 -1.79 3.66 48.34
C LEU A 234 -1.40 3.46 46.87
N SER A 235 -0.89 4.51 46.26
CA SER A 235 -0.44 4.52 44.87
C SER A 235 0.56 3.37 44.56
N GLY A 236 0.32 2.60 43.53
CA GLY A 236 1.15 1.49 43.12
C GLY A 236 1.05 0.23 43.98
N ALA A 237 0.19 0.23 45.04
CA ALA A 237 -0.01 -0.94 45.86
C ALA A 237 -0.81 -2.02 45.12
N SER A 238 -0.34 -3.28 45.21
CA SER A 238 -1.05 -4.43 44.64
C SER A 238 -1.82 -5.19 45.72
N GLN A 239 -3.00 -5.68 45.37
CA GLN A 239 -3.83 -6.54 46.20
C GLN A 239 -4.07 -7.86 45.45
N THR A 240 -3.62 -8.98 46.04
CA THR A 240 -3.92 -10.31 45.52
C THR A 240 -5.24 -10.77 46.11
N VAL A 241 -6.21 -11.01 45.25
CA VAL A 241 -7.56 -11.47 45.60
C VAL A 241 -7.69 -12.93 45.18
N LYS A 242 -7.85 -13.80 46.17
CA LYS A 242 -7.93 -15.25 45.95
C LYS A 242 -9.29 -15.81 46.43
N ILE A 243 -9.91 -16.62 45.58
CA ILE A 243 -11.07 -17.42 45.93
C ILE A 243 -10.64 -18.87 46.15
N THR A 244 -11.08 -19.45 47.24
CA THR A 244 -10.89 -20.87 47.55
C THR A 244 -12.29 -21.52 47.65
N ALA A 245 -12.52 -22.60 46.92
CA ALA A 245 -13.69 -23.45 46.99
C ALA A 245 -13.28 -24.77 47.63
N THR A 246 -14.01 -25.24 48.66
CA THR A 246 -13.71 -26.50 49.38
C THR A 246 -14.99 -27.32 49.53
N THR A 247 -14.92 -28.58 49.14
CA THR A 247 -15.89 -29.63 49.41
C THR A 247 -15.33 -30.58 50.46
N ALA A 248 -16.01 -31.67 50.77
CA ALA A 248 -15.50 -32.69 51.69
C ALA A 248 -14.22 -33.40 51.14
N THR A 249 -14.03 -33.43 49.84
CA THR A 249 -12.96 -34.20 49.18
C THR A 249 -12.00 -33.41 48.32
N GLU A 250 -12.37 -32.19 47.93
CA GLU A 250 -11.60 -31.41 46.96
C GLU A 250 -11.48 -29.94 47.38
N THR A 251 -10.37 -29.32 46.97
CA THR A 251 -10.15 -27.86 47.08
C THR A 251 -9.70 -27.32 45.74
N ALA A 252 -10.29 -26.22 45.31
CA ALA A 252 -9.92 -25.48 44.13
C ALA A 252 -9.68 -24.01 44.45
N THR A 253 -8.77 -23.37 43.76
CA THR A 253 -8.45 -21.92 43.93
C THR A 253 -8.32 -21.19 42.61
N ASN A 254 -8.65 -19.91 42.66
CA ASN A 254 -8.37 -18.97 41.56
C ASN A 254 -8.01 -17.62 42.15
N GLU A 255 -7.26 -16.79 41.44
CA GLU A 255 -6.83 -15.49 41.92
C GLU A 255 -6.70 -14.47 40.81
N PHE A 256 -6.82 -13.20 41.17
CA PHE A 256 -6.44 -12.07 40.35
C PHE A 256 -5.66 -11.04 41.20
N ILE A 257 -4.91 -10.18 40.50
CA ILE A 257 -4.16 -9.08 41.12
C ILE A 257 -4.73 -7.76 40.61
N VAL A 258 -5.09 -6.89 41.53
CA VAL A 258 -5.43 -5.50 41.22
C VAL A 258 -4.36 -4.58 41.79
N THR A 259 -3.83 -3.70 40.92
CA THR A 259 -2.84 -2.70 41.33
C THR A 259 -3.46 -1.33 41.28
N VAL A 260 -3.23 -0.53 42.31
CA VAL A 260 -3.64 0.86 42.34
C VAL A 260 -2.88 1.64 41.29
N LYS A 261 -3.55 2.39 40.43
CA LYS A 261 -2.87 3.24 39.43
C LYS A 261 -1.77 4.07 40.08
N PRO A 262 -0.54 4.01 39.61
CA PRO A 262 0.54 4.82 40.15
C PRO A 262 0.36 6.30 39.80
N THR A 263 0.86 7.15 40.66
CA THR A 263 0.92 8.59 40.40
C THR A 263 2.32 8.93 39.89
N PRO A 264 2.50 9.31 38.61
CA PRO A 264 3.79 9.72 38.07
C PRO A 264 4.36 10.94 38.82
N THR A 265 5.65 10.95 39.06
CA THR A 265 6.34 12.13 39.54
C THR A 265 6.32 13.23 38.49
N THR A 266 5.89 14.43 38.83
CA THR A 266 5.91 15.58 37.93
C THR A 266 7.32 16.17 37.85
N ALA A 267 7.90 16.25 36.65
CA ALA A 267 9.21 16.85 36.42
C ALA A 267 9.31 17.40 35.00
N ALA A 268 9.92 18.58 34.86
CA ALA A 268 10.18 19.16 33.54
C ALA A 268 11.15 18.26 32.73
N LEU A 269 11.08 18.34 31.41
CA LEU A 269 12.04 17.67 30.52
C LEU A 269 13.45 18.23 30.79
N PRO A 270 14.48 17.38 30.74
CA PRO A 270 15.87 17.84 30.70
C PRO A 270 16.10 18.77 29.48
N THR A 271 16.97 19.75 29.65
CA THR A 271 17.28 20.71 28.57
C THR A 271 17.83 19.99 27.32
N GLY A 272 17.29 20.31 26.16
CA GLY A 272 17.77 19.84 24.86
C GLY A 272 17.22 18.48 24.43
N VAL A 273 16.44 17.78 25.26
CA VAL A 273 15.80 16.51 24.86
C VAL A 273 14.54 16.77 24.02
N LYS A 274 14.26 15.87 23.11
CA LYS A 274 13.10 15.89 22.18
C LYS A 274 12.26 14.64 22.38
N ASP A 275 11.06 14.61 21.84
CA ASP A 275 10.24 13.38 21.74
C ASP A 275 11.04 12.27 21.06
N GLY A 276 10.91 11.03 21.56
CA GLY A 276 11.65 9.86 21.12
C GLY A 276 12.91 9.56 21.92
N ILE A 277 13.89 8.93 21.29
CA ILE A 277 15.12 8.45 21.87
C ILE A 277 16.19 9.56 21.87
N ASN A 278 16.71 9.91 23.06
CA ASN A 278 17.77 10.90 23.17
C ASN A 278 19.04 10.23 23.74
N TYR A 279 20.06 10.06 22.92
CA TYR A 279 21.36 9.49 23.29
C TYR A 279 22.19 10.53 24.02
N ILE A 280 22.30 10.42 25.35
CA ILE A 280 22.99 11.37 26.21
C ILE A 280 24.49 11.03 26.31
N SER A 281 24.80 9.73 26.38
CA SER A 281 26.18 9.21 26.39
C SER A 281 26.20 7.76 25.87
N ASP A 282 27.40 7.14 25.83
CA ASP A 282 27.55 5.73 25.49
C ASP A 282 26.85 4.76 26.46
N THR A 283 26.42 5.24 27.64
CA THR A 283 25.79 4.42 28.67
C THR A 283 24.45 4.96 29.18
N LYS A 284 23.99 6.10 28.62
CA LYS A 284 22.77 6.76 29.11
C LYS A 284 21.89 7.23 27.94
N VAL A 285 20.61 6.98 28.07
CA VAL A 285 19.56 7.45 27.13
C VAL A 285 18.43 8.08 27.94
N THR A 286 17.87 9.18 27.43
CA THR A 286 16.58 9.71 27.90
C THR A 286 15.50 9.40 26.86
N LEU A 287 14.45 8.72 27.27
CA LEU A 287 13.28 8.42 26.45
C LEU A 287 12.16 9.40 26.78
N VAL A 288 11.50 9.92 25.72
CA VAL A 288 10.39 10.88 25.86
C VAL A 288 9.24 10.44 24.95
N LEU A 289 8.08 10.21 25.53
CA LEU A 289 6.85 9.92 24.80
C LEU A 289 5.85 11.09 24.94
N PHE A 290 5.43 11.65 23.81
CA PHE A 290 4.28 12.57 23.76
C PHE A 290 2.99 11.76 23.89
N ALA A 291 2.28 11.91 24.98
CA ALA A 291 1.11 11.09 25.30
C ALA A 291 0.08 11.86 26.14
N PRO A 292 -0.50 12.95 25.61
CA PRO A 292 -1.52 13.71 26.33
C PRO A 292 -2.72 12.82 26.70
N LYS A 293 -3.38 13.14 27.82
CA LYS A 293 -4.56 12.43 28.36
C LYS A 293 -4.30 10.97 28.76
N LYS A 294 -3.05 10.56 28.96
CA LYS A 294 -2.72 9.27 29.58
C LYS A 294 -2.47 9.45 31.07
N ASP A 295 -2.81 8.42 31.87
CA ASP A 295 -2.71 8.51 33.32
C ASP A 295 -1.28 8.26 33.79
N PHE A 296 -0.66 7.19 33.31
CA PHE A 296 0.70 6.79 33.65
C PHE A 296 1.29 5.87 32.57
N ILE A 297 2.62 5.80 32.53
CA ILE A 297 3.34 4.97 31.58
C ILE A 297 4.52 4.32 32.27
N TYR A 298 4.68 3.01 32.08
CA TYR A 298 5.88 2.28 32.44
C TYR A 298 6.75 2.04 31.22
N LEU A 299 8.05 2.01 31.40
CA LEU A 299 8.99 1.53 30.43
C LEU A 299 9.30 0.06 30.71
N ILE A 300 9.14 -0.81 29.71
CA ILE A 300 9.49 -2.22 29.77
C ILE A 300 10.43 -2.60 28.62
N GLY A 301 11.35 -3.50 28.86
CA GLY A 301 12.32 -3.91 27.85
C GLY A 301 13.40 -4.86 28.36
N ASP A 302 14.44 -5.07 27.54
CA ASP A 302 15.55 -5.97 27.87
C ASP A 302 16.28 -5.59 29.16
N PHE A 303 16.35 -4.32 29.51
CA PHE A 303 17.04 -3.80 30.68
C PHE A 303 16.32 -4.06 32.01
N ASN A 304 15.05 -4.48 31.99
CA ASN A 304 14.25 -4.83 33.16
C ASN A 304 13.46 -6.12 33.01
N ASN A 305 13.90 -7.02 32.10
CA ASN A 305 13.25 -8.30 31.82
C ASN A 305 11.76 -8.17 31.48
N TRP A 306 11.38 -7.07 30.81
CA TRP A 306 10.01 -6.80 30.38
C TRP A 306 9.01 -6.68 31.54
N GLN A 307 9.48 -6.30 32.71
CA GLN A 307 8.63 -6.14 33.92
C GLN A 307 8.41 -4.66 34.23
N SER A 308 7.17 -4.33 34.63
CA SER A 308 6.85 -3.01 35.15
C SER A 308 7.09 -2.96 36.67
N ASP A 309 7.86 -1.99 37.12
CA ASP A 309 8.12 -1.72 38.53
C ASP A 309 8.15 -0.20 38.78
N ASN A 310 8.31 0.17 40.05
CA ASN A 310 8.35 1.60 40.44
C ASN A 310 9.54 2.36 39.80
N LYS A 311 10.63 1.68 39.42
CA LYS A 311 11.79 2.32 38.79
C LYS A 311 11.55 2.59 37.32
N SER A 312 10.68 1.80 36.69
CA SER A 312 10.30 1.92 35.30
C SER A 312 9.11 2.86 35.06
N LEU A 313 8.50 3.41 36.14
CA LEU A 313 7.43 4.41 36.03
C LEU A 313 8.01 5.73 35.52
N MET A 314 7.53 6.20 34.37
CA MET A 314 8.00 7.42 33.73
C MET A 314 7.52 8.67 34.48
N ARG A 315 8.35 9.72 34.51
CA ARG A 315 7.98 11.04 35.01
C ARG A 315 7.04 11.72 34.02
N ARG A 316 6.13 12.52 34.52
CA ARG A 316 5.17 13.29 33.69
C ARG A 316 5.57 14.77 33.70
N THR A 317 5.53 15.43 32.54
CA THR A 317 5.77 16.89 32.44
C THR A 317 4.67 17.71 33.16
N PRO A 318 4.97 18.93 33.60
CA PRO A 318 3.97 19.78 34.31
C PRO A 318 2.72 20.08 33.48
N ASP A 319 2.84 20.17 32.17
CA ASP A 319 1.71 20.34 31.23
C ASP A 319 0.90 19.06 31.01
N GLY A 320 1.39 17.93 31.52
CA GLY A 320 0.76 16.63 31.43
C GLY A 320 0.81 15.97 30.08
N ASN A 321 1.56 16.51 29.11
CA ASN A 321 1.53 16.04 27.73
C ASN A 321 2.64 15.04 27.39
N ARG A 322 3.72 14.99 28.21
CA ARG A 322 4.86 14.09 27.93
C ARG A 322 5.20 13.25 29.13
N TYR A 323 5.71 12.06 28.84
CA TYR A 323 6.29 11.15 29.83
C TYR A 323 7.74 10.90 29.45
N TRP A 324 8.63 10.87 30.46
CA TRP A 324 10.03 10.69 30.20
C TRP A 324 10.76 9.90 31.30
N ILE A 325 11.86 9.25 30.95
CA ILE A 325 12.69 8.46 31.85
C ILE A 325 14.12 8.41 31.35
N ASP A 326 15.08 8.43 32.31
CA ASP A 326 16.49 8.12 32.04
C ASP A 326 16.74 6.62 32.20
N ILE A 327 17.48 6.05 31.28
CA ILE A 327 18.05 4.69 31.38
C ILE A 327 19.56 4.85 31.45
N GLU A 328 20.17 4.28 32.50
CA GLU A 328 21.59 4.32 32.74
C GLU A 328 22.19 2.88 32.81
N GLY A 329 23.50 2.76 32.67
CA GLY A 329 24.17 1.48 32.74
C GLY A 329 24.07 0.65 31.45
N LEU A 330 23.70 1.27 30.32
CA LEU A 330 23.70 0.60 29.03
C LEU A 330 25.11 0.26 28.56
N THR A 331 25.23 -0.82 27.83
CA THR A 331 26.48 -1.25 27.18
C THR A 331 26.56 -0.64 25.77
N LYS A 332 27.64 0.09 25.51
CA LYS A 332 27.93 0.66 24.18
C LYS A 332 27.84 -0.39 23.06
N GLY A 333 27.18 -0.07 22.00
CA GLY A 333 27.02 -0.94 20.83
C GLY A 333 26.01 -2.09 20.98
N THR A 334 25.41 -2.23 22.16
CA THR A 334 24.38 -3.26 22.39
C THR A 334 23.00 -2.73 22.06
N GLU A 335 22.21 -3.54 21.32
CA GLU A 335 20.81 -3.25 21.03
C GLU A 335 19.91 -3.68 22.19
N TYR A 336 19.09 -2.76 22.67
CA TYR A 336 18.07 -3.00 23.68
C TYR A 336 16.69 -2.78 23.09
N ALA A 337 15.84 -3.81 23.14
CA ALA A 337 14.44 -3.70 22.75
C ALA A 337 13.60 -3.19 23.92
N PHE A 338 12.61 -2.34 23.64
CA PHE A 338 11.74 -1.75 24.66
C PHE A 338 10.37 -1.36 24.13
N GLN A 339 9.43 -1.19 25.07
CA GLN A 339 8.08 -0.70 24.83
C GLN A 339 7.66 0.25 25.94
N TYR A 340 6.72 1.13 25.63
CA TYR A 340 5.95 1.89 26.59
C TYR A 340 4.68 1.11 26.95
N LEU A 341 4.49 0.79 28.24
CA LEU A 341 3.27 0.18 28.74
C LEU A 341 2.32 1.27 29.22
N VAL A 342 1.45 1.72 28.34
CA VAL A 342 0.52 2.84 28.53
C VAL A 342 -0.65 2.39 29.39
N ASN A 343 -0.92 3.12 30.48
CA ASN A 343 -1.98 2.83 31.45
C ASN A 343 -1.97 1.38 31.97
N GLY A 344 -0.79 0.74 31.92
CA GLY A 344 -0.56 -0.61 32.42
C GLY A 344 -1.15 -1.74 31.57
N THR A 345 -1.73 -1.47 30.42
CA THR A 345 -2.42 -2.46 29.58
C THR A 345 -1.97 -2.45 28.12
N LEU A 346 -1.64 -1.32 27.56
CA LEU A 346 -1.28 -1.18 26.16
C LEU A 346 0.23 -1.03 25.99
N ALA A 347 0.89 -2.05 25.44
CA ALA A 347 2.31 -1.99 25.08
C ALA A 347 2.48 -1.49 23.63
N VAL A 348 3.26 -0.41 23.46
CA VAL A 348 3.57 0.21 22.16
C VAL A 348 5.05 0.54 22.07
N GLY A 349 5.59 0.55 20.86
CA GLY A 349 6.95 1.06 20.59
C GLY A 349 7.01 2.57 20.62
N ASP A 350 8.23 3.11 20.51
CA ASP A 350 8.49 4.55 20.37
C ASP A 350 8.19 5.01 18.94
N PRO A 351 7.27 5.96 18.71
CA PRO A 351 6.93 6.42 17.37
C PRO A 351 8.09 7.06 16.59
N TYR A 352 9.15 7.50 17.29
CA TYR A 352 10.33 8.16 16.70
C TYR A 352 11.54 7.22 16.59
N CYS A 353 11.37 5.91 16.81
CA CYS A 353 12.49 4.98 16.73
C CYS A 353 12.95 4.76 15.28
N GLU A 354 14.23 4.43 15.16
CA GLU A 354 14.91 4.18 13.88
C GLU A 354 14.98 2.70 13.52
N LYS A 355 14.54 1.82 14.42
CA LYS A 355 14.48 0.37 14.24
C LYS A 355 13.42 -0.22 15.16
N ILE A 356 12.64 -1.14 14.63
CA ILE A 356 11.70 -1.94 15.40
C ILE A 356 12.05 -3.43 15.36
N LEU A 357 11.43 -4.20 16.25
CA LEU A 357 11.35 -5.65 16.16
C LEU A 357 9.88 -6.07 16.17
N ASP A 358 9.49 -6.87 15.19
CA ASP A 358 8.14 -7.40 15.04
C ASP A 358 8.12 -8.90 15.37
N PRO A 359 7.45 -9.32 16.46
CA PRO A 359 7.44 -10.72 16.88
C PRO A 359 6.74 -11.64 15.86
N ASN A 360 5.90 -11.10 14.98
CA ASN A 360 5.12 -11.86 14.02
C ASN A 360 5.83 -12.02 12.66
N ASN A 361 6.59 -11.02 12.23
CA ASN A 361 7.08 -10.94 10.86
C ASN A 361 8.60 -11.03 10.71
N ASP A 362 9.40 -10.64 11.73
CA ASP A 362 10.86 -10.59 11.62
C ASP A 362 11.52 -11.96 11.34
N ARG A 363 10.93 -13.05 11.84
CA ARG A 363 11.43 -14.41 11.58
C ARG A 363 11.34 -14.82 10.11
N GLY A 364 10.55 -14.13 9.29
CA GLY A 364 10.44 -14.30 7.84
C GLY A 364 11.55 -13.59 7.05
N ILE A 365 12.32 -12.70 7.68
CA ILE A 365 13.38 -11.94 7.02
C ILE A 365 14.66 -12.80 6.92
N SER A 366 15.20 -12.91 5.69
CA SER A 366 16.42 -13.68 5.45
C SER A 366 17.62 -13.06 6.14
N SER A 367 18.49 -13.89 6.71
CA SER A 367 19.80 -13.45 7.27
C SER A 367 20.75 -12.88 6.20
N THR A 368 20.53 -13.14 4.93
CA THR A 368 21.25 -12.48 3.82
C THR A 368 20.78 -11.05 3.61
N THR A 369 19.48 -10.79 3.80
CA THR A 369 18.89 -9.45 3.73
C THR A 369 19.25 -8.65 4.98
N TYR A 370 18.96 -9.20 6.17
CA TYR A 370 19.28 -8.54 7.44
C TYR A 370 20.12 -9.46 8.35
N PRO A 371 21.46 -9.38 8.29
CA PRO A 371 22.34 -10.17 9.14
C PRO A 371 22.16 -9.84 10.62
N ASN A 372 22.19 -10.86 11.48
CA ASN A 372 22.14 -10.72 12.94
C ASN A 372 20.91 -9.96 13.46
N LEU A 373 19.77 -10.07 12.78
CA LEU A 373 18.52 -9.50 13.27
C LEU A 373 18.16 -10.13 14.62
N LYS A 374 18.01 -9.27 15.63
CA LYS A 374 17.59 -9.69 16.97
C LYS A 374 16.09 -10.06 16.93
N PHE A 375 15.72 -11.09 17.70
CA PHE A 375 14.32 -11.47 17.89
C PHE A 375 13.85 -11.15 19.31
N LEU A 376 12.59 -10.80 19.44
CA LEU A 376 11.94 -10.57 20.73
C LEU A 376 11.75 -11.90 21.48
N PRO A 377 11.76 -11.87 22.83
CA PRO A 377 11.35 -13.00 23.64
C PRO A 377 9.90 -13.43 23.35
N ASP A 378 9.59 -14.72 23.49
CA ASP A 378 8.26 -15.27 23.12
C ASP A 378 7.08 -14.71 23.95
N ASN A 379 7.35 -14.12 25.10
CA ASN A 379 6.33 -13.44 25.91
C ASN A 379 5.99 -12.02 25.43
N VAL A 380 6.78 -11.43 24.53
CA VAL A 380 6.54 -10.11 23.93
C VAL A 380 5.74 -10.29 22.64
N LYS A 381 4.49 -9.84 22.63
CA LYS A 381 3.51 -10.13 21.57
C LYS A 381 3.20 -8.95 20.64
N SER A 382 3.78 -7.78 20.92
CA SER A 382 3.61 -6.57 20.12
C SER A 382 4.96 -6.01 19.70
N ILE A 383 4.94 -5.14 18.69
CA ILE A 383 6.13 -4.50 18.13
C ILE A 383 6.88 -3.73 19.22
N ALA A 384 8.18 -3.89 19.27
CA ALA A 384 9.08 -3.18 20.19
C ALA A 384 10.06 -2.29 19.42
N SER A 385 10.41 -1.16 20.00
CA SER A 385 11.47 -0.28 19.50
C SER A 385 12.83 -0.74 19.96
N VAL A 386 13.87 -0.35 19.21
CA VAL A 386 15.26 -0.65 19.53
C VAL A 386 16.03 0.64 19.78
N LEU A 387 16.78 0.67 20.86
CA LEU A 387 17.81 1.69 21.11
C LEU A 387 19.20 1.05 21.14
N GLN A 388 20.21 1.81 20.72
CA GLN A 388 21.63 1.37 20.74
C GLN A 388 22.52 2.59 20.95
N THR A 389 23.22 2.64 22.07
CA THR A 389 24.20 3.70 22.34
C THR A 389 25.50 3.47 21.59
N GLY A 390 26.24 4.53 21.32
CA GLY A 390 27.58 4.46 20.73
C GLY A 390 27.62 3.85 19.34
N GLN A 391 26.57 4.08 18.54
CA GLN A 391 26.52 3.69 17.14
C GLN A 391 27.64 4.37 16.36
N THR A 392 28.26 3.63 15.44
CA THR A 392 29.24 4.21 14.51
C THR A 392 28.51 4.92 13.39
N ASN A 393 28.89 6.16 13.11
CA ASN A 393 28.35 6.89 11.98
C ASN A 393 28.76 6.20 10.67
N TYR A 394 27.85 6.17 9.69
CA TYR A 394 28.16 5.69 8.34
C TYR A 394 29.21 6.60 7.71
N PRO A 395 30.32 6.03 7.15
CA PRO A 395 31.41 6.82 6.57
C PRO A 395 31.07 7.26 5.13
N TRP A 396 30.25 8.28 5.00
CA TRP A 396 29.86 8.81 3.69
C TRP A 396 31.07 9.18 2.82
N LYS A 397 31.11 8.65 1.62
CA LYS A 397 32.13 9.01 0.62
C LYS A 397 31.79 10.34 -0.04
N VAL A 398 30.51 10.55 -0.40
CA VAL A 398 30.04 11.79 -0.96
C VAL A 398 29.49 12.70 0.13
N THR A 399 30.25 13.72 0.47
CA THR A 399 29.87 14.69 1.51
C THR A 399 29.19 15.94 0.95
N ASN A 400 29.36 16.21 -0.34
CA ASN A 400 28.91 17.43 -0.99
C ASN A 400 28.33 17.12 -2.38
N PHE A 401 27.21 16.44 -2.39
CA PHE A 401 26.52 16.05 -3.63
C PHE A 401 25.92 17.26 -4.32
N LYS A 402 26.22 17.43 -5.62
CA LYS A 402 25.61 18.46 -6.46
C LYS A 402 24.40 17.87 -7.18
N ARG A 403 23.22 18.21 -6.72
CA ARG A 403 21.95 17.74 -7.30
C ARG A 403 21.77 18.23 -8.74
N PRO A 404 21.18 17.41 -9.61
CA PRO A 404 20.65 17.85 -10.90
C PRO A 404 19.65 19.02 -10.73
N ALA A 405 19.58 19.90 -11.72
CA ALA A 405 18.57 20.96 -11.70
C ALA A 405 17.16 20.35 -11.82
N GLN A 406 16.20 20.92 -11.08
CA GLN A 406 14.82 20.45 -10.99
C GLN A 406 14.17 20.29 -12.39
N ASP A 407 14.42 21.24 -13.29
CA ASP A 407 13.90 21.23 -14.67
C ASP A 407 14.56 20.19 -15.59
N ASN A 408 15.66 19.57 -15.14
CA ASN A 408 16.42 18.55 -15.88
C ASN A 408 16.38 17.16 -15.26
N LEU A 409 15.47 16.94 -14.32
CA LEU A 409 15.31 15.61 -13.68
C LEU A 409 14.76 14.59 -14.67
N VAL A 410 15.37 13.41 -14.67
CA VAL A 410 14.81 12.17 -15.20
C VAL A 410 14.81 11.16 -14.07
N ILE A 411 13.63 10.95 -13.51
CA ILE A 411 13.40 10.17 -12.32
C ILE A 411 13.11 8.72 -12.71
N TYR A 412 13.71 7.78 -12.01
CA TYR A 412 13.37 6.35 -12.09
C TYR A 412 12.63 5.94 -10.82
N GLU A 413 11.32 5.78 -10.92
CA GLU A 413 10.49 5.27 -9.83
C GLU A 413 10.74 3.79 -9.65
N MET A 414 11.02 3.35 -8.43
CA MET A 414 11.45 1.99 -8.14
C MET A 414 10.84 1.43 -6.86
N HIS A 415 10.36 0.18 -6.94
CA HIS A 415 9.93 -0.60 -5.79
C HIS A 415 10.99 -1.66 -5.46
N ILE A 416 11.64 -1.56 -4.31
CA ILE A 416 12.74 -2.46 -3.89
C ILE A 416 12.33 -3.92 -3.93
N ARG A 417 11.13 -4.26 -3.42
CA ARG A 417 10.60 -5.64 -3.38
C ARG A 417 10.51 -6.31 -4.76
N ASP A 418 10.10 -5.54 -5.78
CA ASP A 418 9.77 -6.06 -7.12
C ASP A 418 10.84 -5.72 -8.17
N PHE A 419 12.04 -5.26 -7.74
CA PHE A 419 13.11 -4.86 -8.63
C PHE A 419 14.11 -5.98 -8.94
N ASP A 420 14.52 -6.74 -7.92
CA ASP A 420 15.39 -7.91 -8.11
C ASP A 420 14.97 -9.04 -7.17
N LYS A 421 15.47 -10.24 -7.41
CA LYS A 421 15.03 -11.52 -6.83
C LYS A 421 14.90 -11.56 -5.29
N ASP A 422 15.78 -10.87 -4.57
CA ASP A 422 15.76 -10.86 -3.11
C ASP A 422 15.06 -9.63 -2.54
N GLY A 423 14.62 -8.67 -3.39
CA GLY A 423 13.91 -7.48 -2.99
C GLY A 423 14.65 -6.67 -1.92
N SER A 424 15.96 -6.43 -2.10
CA SER A 424 16.79 -5.81 -1.07
C SER A 424 17.61 -4.63 -1.59
N TYR A 425 18.06 -3.75 -0.67
CA TYR A 425 18.99 -2.66 -1.01
C TYR A 425 20.30 -3.19 -1.62
N LYS A 426 20.79 -4.36 -1.22
CA LYS A 426 21.99 -4.98 -1.80
C LYS A 426 21.82 -5.27 -3.28
N ASN A 427 20.67 -5.79 -3.68
CA ASN A 427 20.38 -6.02 -5.09
C ASN A 427 20.27 -4.71 -5.88
N ALA A 428 19.69 -3.67 -5.31
CA ALA A 428 19.64 -2.35 -5.94
C ALA A 428 21.05 -1.74 -6.10
N ILE A 429 21.94 -1.94 -5.11
CA ILE A 429 23.36 -1.55 -5.18
C ILE A 429 24.05 -2.23 -6.37
N ASP A 430 23.82 -3.51 -6.59
CA ASP A 430 24.43 -4.27 -7.69
C ASP A 430 23.97 -3.77 -9.08
N ARG A 431 22.87 -3.02 -9.13
CA ARG A 431 22.29 -2.44 -10.36
C ARG A 431 22.65 -0.98 -10.62
N ILE A 432 23.50 -0.36 -9.83
CA ILE A 432 23.87 1.08 -10.03
C ILE A 432 24.38 1.35 -11.44
N ALA A 433 25.18 0.43 -12.01
CA ALA A 433 25.67 0.56 -13.39
C ALA A 433 24.52 0.58 -14.41
N TYR A 434 23.44 -0.14 -14.17
CA TYR A 434 22.26 -0.13 -15.04
C TYR A 434 21.62 1.26 -15.09
N PHE A 435 21.38 1.89 -13.95
CA PHE A 435 20.82 3.24 -13.86
C PHE A 435 21.73 4.29 -14.52
N LYS A 436 23.03 4.19 -14.24
CA LYS A 436 24.02 5.06 -14.85
C LYS A 436 24.02 4.96 -16.38
N ASN A 437 24.00 3.74 -16.92
CA ASN A 437 23.98 3.49 -18.37
C ASN A 437 22.67 3.94 -19.00
N LEU A 438 21.53 3.78 -18.31
CA LEU A 438 20.25 4.32 -18.75
C LEU A 438 20.27 5.85 -18.82
N GLY A 439 21.06 6.50 -17.96
CA GLY A 439 21.25 7.96 -17.96
C GLY A 439 20.29 8.71 -17.04
N VAL A 440 19.50 8.02 -16.23
CA VAL A 440 18.64 8.65 -15.22
C VAL A 440 19.49 9.37 -14.17
N ASN A 441 19.02 10.48 -13.66
CA ASN A 441 19.75 11.31 -12.70
C ASN A 441 19.02 11.49 -11.36
N CYS A 442 17.93 10.77 -11.16
CA CYS A 442 17.21 10.67 -9.89
C CYS A 442 16.56 9.29 -9.78
N ILE A 443 16.59 8.70 -8.59
CA ILE A 443 15.79 7.52 -8.24
C ILE A 443 14.76 7.94 -7.21
N GLU A 444 13.50 7.62 -7.45
CA GLU A 444 12.41 7.75 -6.50
C GLU A 444 12.11 6.36 -5.93
N LEU A 445 12.38 6.18 -4.64
CA LEU A 445 12.07 4.94 -3.94
C LEU A 445 10.62 4.96 -3.47
N MET A 446 9.81 4.02 -3.92
CA MET A 446 8.51 3.75 -3.29
C MET A 446 8.70 3.55 -1.78
N PRO A 447 7.64 3.68 -0.95
CA PRO A 447 7.79 3.82 0.48
C PRO A 447 8.68 2.77 1.12
N ILE A 448 9.68 3.22 1.86
CA ILE A 448 10.69 2.38 2.53
C ILE A 448 10.62 2.42 4.05
N SER A 449 9.73 3.23 4.62
CA SER A 449 9.50 3.22 6.07
C SER A 449 8.84 1.91 6.50
N GLU A 450 9.10 1.45 7.72
CA GLU A 450 8.48 0.23 8.27
C GLU A 450 6.97 0.23 8.07
N PHE A 451 6.47 -0.81 7.44
CA PHE A 451 5.06 -1.04 7.14
C PHE A 451 4.57 -2.34 7.78
N SER A 452 3.25 -2.51 7.86
CA SER A 452 2.66 -3.76 8.37
C SER A 452 2.98 -4.93 7.45
N ASN A 453 3.50 -6.03 8.03
CA ASN A 453 4.01 -7.22 7.34
C ASN A 453 5.34 -6.98 6.59
N ASN A 454 5.89 -8.05 5.97
CA ASN A 454 7.13 -7.97 5.17
C ASN A 454 6.85 -7.92 3.65
N ASP A 455 5.60 -7.83 3.25
CA ASP A 455 5.17 -7.89 1.84
C ASP A 455 4.11 -6.83 1.55
N SER A 456 4.55 -5.62 1.19
CA SER A 456 3.70 -4.47 0.91
C SER A 456 4.32 -3.59 -0.17
N TRP A 457 3.53 -2.69 -0.74
CA TRP A 457 4.01 -1.53 -1.48
C TRP A 457 4.55 -0.42 -0.55
N GLY A 458 4.28 -0.52 0.76
CA GLY A 458 4.70 0.45 1.77
C GLY A 458 3.70 1.55 2.09
N TYR A 459 2.51 1.58 1.45
CA TYR A 459 1.47 2.59 1.72
C TYR A 459 0.63 2.32 2.97
N ASN A 460 1.09 1.40 3.81
CA ASN A 460 0.56 1.06 5.14
C ASN A 460 1.63 1.24 6.23
N PRO A 461 2.20 2.45 6.38
CA PRO A 461 3.33 2.68 7.28
C PRO A 461 2.92 2.58 8.75
N ILE A 462 3.87 2.11 9.56
CA ILE A 462 3.73 1.97 11.01
C ILE A 462 4.84 2.67 11.82
N TYR A 463 6.04 2.88 11.25
CA TYR A 463 7.11 3.65 11.88
C TYR A 463 7.87 4.46 10.83
N PHE A 464 7.64 5.77 10.81
CA PHE A 464 8.04 6.67 9.74
C PHE A 464 9.53 7.04 9.72
N LEU A 465 10.25 6.80 10.82
CA LEU A 465 11.69 7.07 10.94
C LEU A 465 12.55 5.79 10.86
N ALA A 466 11.93 4.63 10.71
CA ALA A 466 12.63 3.35 10.61
C ALA A 466 12.58 2.84 9.17
N PRO A 467 13.71 2.59 8.49
CA PRO A 467 13.70 1.88 7.22
C PRO A 467 13.27 0.43 7.42
N ASP A 468 12.46 -0.07 6.51
CA ASP A 468 11.90 -1.42 6.60
C ASP A 468 13.00 -2.50 6.51
N LYS A 469 12.99 -3.40 7.48
CA LYS A 469 13.99 -4.48 7.62
C LYS A 469 13.92 -5.51 6.50
N ALA A 470 12.75 -5.66 5.87
CA ALA A 470 12.60 -6.60 4.75
C ALA A 470 13.43 -6.18 3.53
N TYR A 471 13.84 -4.92 3.44
CA TYR A 471 14.72 -4.41 2.38
C TYR A 471 16.22 -4.43 2.75
N GLY A 472 16.56 -4.58 4.02
CA GLY A 472 17.95 -4.63 4.49
C GLY A 472 18.25 -3.73 5.66
N THR A 473 19.55 -3.55 5.95
CA THR A 473 20.02 -2.74 7.07
C THR A 473 20.01 -1.25 6.72
N LYS A 474 20.02 -0.39 7.75
CA LYS A 474 20.19 1.05 7.56
C LYS A 474 21.47 1.42 6.81
N ASP A 475 22.55 0.64 7.02
CA ASP A 475 23.83 0.88 6.34
C ASP A 475 23.78 0.45 4.86
N ASP A 476 22.98 -0.58 4.50
CA ASP A 476 22.75 -0.94 3.10
C ASP A 476 21.99 0.19 2.37
N LEU A 477 20.98 0.79 3.01
CA LEU A 477 20.28 1.96 2.44
C LEU A 477 21.21 3.17 2.28
N LYS A 478 22.00 3.50 3.31
CA LYS A 478 22.99 4.59 3.23
C LYS A 478 24.01 4.35 2.12
N LYS A 479 24.48 3.10 1.98
CA LYS A 479 25.40 2.69 0.92
C LYS A 479 24.76 2.83 -0.46
N PHE A 480 23.49 2.47 -0.62
CA PHE A 480 22.76 2.67 -1.86
C PHE A 480 22.72 4.16 -2.24
N ILE A 481 22.35 5.03 -1.30
CA ILE A 481 22.27 6.48 -1.52
C ILE A 481 23.66 7.07 -1.85
N ASP A 482 24.69 6.69 -1.10
CA ASP A 482 26.06 7.15 -1.33
C ASP A 482 26.59 6.77 -2.72
N LEU A 483 26.30 5.53 -3.16
CA LEU A 483 26.64 5.08 -4.51
C LEU A 483 25.82 5.78 -5.59
N CYS A 484 24.57 6.09 -5.36
CA CYS A 484 23.79 6.94 -6.26
C CYS A 484 24.46 8.31 -6.42
N HIS A 485 24.84 8.96 -5.31
CA HIS A 485 25.53 10.24 -5.32
C HIS A 485 26.90 10.16 -6.02
N GLU A 486 27.70 9.09 -5.81
CA GLU A 486 28.97 8.85 -6.54
C GLU A 486 28.75 8.81 -8.07
N ASN A 487 27.57 8.41 -8.52
CA ASN A 487 27.23 8.31 -9.94
C ASN A 487 26.39 9.48 -10.48
N GLY A 488 26.23 10.56 -9.68
CA GLY A 488 25.49 11.76 -10.10
C GLY A 488 23.96 11.59 -10.05
N ILE A 489 23.47 10.60 -9.32
CA ILE A 489 22.04 10.25 -9.22
C ILE A 489 21.53 10.71 -7.85
N ALA A 490 20.52 11.57 -7.83
CA ALA A 490 19.79 11.97 -6.63
C ALA A 490 18.86 10.86 -6.15
N VAL A 491 18.50 10.87 -4.85
CA VAL A 491 17.53 9.92 -4.28
C VAL A 491 16.39 10.67 -3.62
N VAL A 492 15.17 10.41 -4.07
CA VAL A 492 13.92 10.94 -3.53
C VAL A 492 13.17 9.79 -2.83
N LEU A 493 12.58 10.08 -1.68
CA LEU A 493 11.70 9.13 -1.00
C LEU A 493 10.24 9.44 -1.27
N ASP A 494 9.50 8.41 -1.62
CA ASP A 494 8.05 8.44 -1.55
C ASP A 494 7.61 8.29 -0.09
N VAL A 495 6.94 9.32 0.45
CA VAL A 495 6.57 9.42 1.86
C VAL A 495 5.06 9.48 2.03
N VAL A 496 4.56 8.59 2.88
CA VAL A 496 3.14 8.37 3.09
C VAL A 496 2.71 9.09 4.36
N TYR A 497 2.42 10.39 4.26
CA TYR A 497 1.97 11.15 5.43
C TYR A 497 0.45 11.40 5.47
N ASN A 498 -0.29 10.88 4.48
CA ASN A 498 -1.75 10.98 4.52
C ASN A 498 -2.36 10.05 5.58
N GLN A 499 -1.79 8.86 5.79
CA GLN A 499 -2.34 7.83 6.67
C GLN A 499 -1.26 7.06 7.43
N ALA A 500 -1.71 6.33 8.47
CA ALA A 500 -0.92 5.29 9.15
C ALA A 500 -1.77 4.04 9.36
N ASP A 501 -1.12 2.87 9.43
CA ASP A 501 -1.79 1.61 9.74
C ASP A 501 -1.97 1.43 11.25
N TYR A 502 -2.77 0.43 11.66
CA TYR A 502 -3.17 0.19 13.04
C TYR A 502 -1.99 0.02 14.02
N GLU A 503 -0.91 -0.63 13.58
CA GLU A 503 0.26 -0.89 14.45
C GLU A 503 1.07 0.38 14.76
N PHE A 504 0.79 1.52 14.13
CA PHE A 504 1.43 2.78 14.50
C PHE A 504 1.08 3.16 15.95
N PRO A 505 2.07 3.46 16.82
CA PRO A 505 1.85 3.68 18.24
C PRO A 505 0.77 4.71 18.57
N TYR A 506 0.70 5.82 17.84
CA TYR A 506 -0.29 6.86 18.08
C TYR A 506 -1.70 6.49 17.61
N VAL A 507 -1.88 5.56 16.67
CA VAL A 507 -3.20 4.98 16.38
C VAL A 507 -3.65 4.13 17.55
N LYS A 508 -2.79 3.19 18.02
CA LYS A 508 -3.12 2.28 19.14
C LYS A 508 -3.38 3.02 20.45
N MET A 509 -2.60 4.05 20.72
CA MET A 509 -2.74 4.84 21.96
C MET A 509 -4.07 5.59 22.04
N TYR A 510 -4.63 5.99 20.92
CA TYR A 510 -5.88 6.77 20.86
C TYR A 510 -6.95 6.03 20.05
N TRP A 511 -7.26 4.80 20.47
CA TRP A 511 -8.20 3.89 19.83
C TRP A 511 -9.51 3.77 20.64
N ASP A 512 -10.68 3.88 19.98
CA ASP A 512 -11.99 3.76 20.64
C ASP A 512 -12.59 2.34 20.55
N GLY A 513 -11.86 1.41 19.95
CA GLY A 513 -12.33 0.03 19.69
C GLY A 513 -12.67 -0.23 18.23
N SER A 514 -12.82 0.81 17.41
CA SER A 514 -13.17 0.71 15.99
C SER A 514 -12.42 1.70 15.08
N GLN A 515 -12.01 2.84 15.63
CA GLN A 515 -11.38 3.96 14.91
C GLN A 515 -10.54 4.79 15.86
N PRO A 516 -9.75 5.76 15.39
CA PRO A 516 -9.11 6.73 16.27
C PRO A 516 -10.14 7.48 17.13
N SER A 517 -9.84 7.63 18.41
CA SER A 517 -10.73 8.32 19.35
C SER A 517 -10.75 9.83 19.11
N THR A 518 -11.78 10.52 19.59
CA THR A 518 -11.86 11.99 19.58
C THR A 518 -10.72 12.67 20.34
N ASP A 519 -10.03 11.92 21.19
CA ASP A 519 -8.89 12.39 21.97
C ASP A 519 -7.56 12.30 21.24
N SER A 520 -7.55 11.73 20.03
CA SER A 520 -6.33 11.61 19.22
C SER A 520 -5.79 13.00 18.87
N PRO A 521 -4.54 13.31 19.21
CA PRO A 521 -3.93 14.54 18.76
C PRO A 521 -3.38 14.47 17.33
N PHE A 522 -3.45 13.30 16.67
CA PHE A 522 -2.84 13.07 15.37
C PHE A 522 -3.84 12.74 14.26
N PHE A 523 -4.94 12.06 14.57
CA PHE A 523 -5.80 11.43 13.58
C PHE A 523 -7.22 11.99 13.59
N ASN A 524 -7.80 12.05 12.40
CA ASN A 524 -9.24 12.21 12.23
C ASN A 524 -9.95 10.91 12.60
N GLN A 525 -11.14 10.99 13.21
CA GLN A 525 -11.97 9.79 13.44
C GLN A 525 -12.41 9.16 12.13
N LYS A 526 -12.66 9.99 11.13
CA LYS A 526 -13.00 9.58 9.76
C LYS A 526 -12.22 10.45 8.80
N ALA A 527 -11.74 9.88 7.73
CA ALA A 527 -11.06 10.63 6.70
C ALA A 527 -11.94 11.75 6.14
N THR A 528 -11.30 12.85 5.77
CA THR A 528 -11.98 14.02 5.21
C THR A 528 -12.30 13.87 3.72
N HIS A 529 -11.84 12.77 3.09
CA HIS A 529 -11.87 12.54 1.65
C HIS A 529 -12.28 11.11 1.28
N PRO A 530 -12.70 10.86 0.01
CA PRO A 530 -13.21 9.55 -0.42
C PRO A 530 -12.14 8.45 -0.57
N TYR A 531 -10.86 8.83 -0.66
CA TYR A 531 -9.74 7.89 -0.79
C TYR A 531 -9.20 7.47 0.58
N SER A 532 -10.10 7.11 1.52
CA SER A 532 -9.73 6.67 2.85
C SER A 532 -9.14 5.27 2.80
N VAL A 533 -7.87 5.18 3.12
CA VAL A 533 -7.16 3.93 3.42
C VAL A 533 -6.53 4.08 4.80
N PHE A 534 -6.61 3.06 5.63
CA PHE A 534 -6.10 3.11 7.01
C PHE A 534 -6.61 4.33 7.82
N PHE A 535 -5.78 5.00 8.61
CA PHE A 535 -6.19 6.06 9.52
C PHE A 535 -5.58 7.40 9.11
N ASP A 536 -6.45 8.35 8.84
CA ASP A 536 -6.19 9.64 8.22
C ASP A 536 -5.58 10.63 9.22
N PHE A 537 -4.42 11.19 8.90
CA PHE A 537 -3.79 12.22 9.73
C PHE A 537 -4.53 13.56 9.66
N ASN A 538 -4.66 14.22 10.81
CA ASN A 538 -5.10 15.60 10.89
C ASN A 538 -3.91 16.55 10.71
N HIS A 539 -3.71 17.05 9.49
CA HIS A 539 -2.59 17.94 9.16
C HIS A 539 -2.76 19.38 9.66
N GLU A 540 -3.91 19.75 10.22
CA GLU A 540 -4.04 21.02 10.97
C GLU A 540 -3.53 20.89 12.40
N SER A 541 -3.43 19.68 12.94
CA SER A 541 -2.88 19.41 14.26
C SER A 541 -1.39 19.75 14.34
N GLN A 542 -0.99 20.53 15.35
CA GLN A 542 0.42 20.84 15.61
C GLN A 542 1.22 19.58 15.91
N ALA A 543 0.63 18.60 16.61
CA ALA A 543 1.29 17.31 16.89
C ALA A 543 1.66 16.55 15.60
N THR A 544 0.74 16.50 14.63
CA THR A 544 1.00 15.91 13.32
C THR A 544 2.09 16.65 12.58
N LYS A 545 2.01 17.98 12.52
CA LYS A 545 3.03 18.82 11.86
C LYS A 545 4.41 18.64 12.46
N ASP A 546 4.51 18.62 13.78
CA ASP A 546 5.78 18.41 14.48
C ASP A 546 6.36 17.02 14.19
N TYR A 547 5.51 15.98 14.14
CA TYR A 547 5.92 14.62 13.85
C TYR A 547 6.43 14.47 12.40
N VAL A 548 5.65 14.95 11.43
CA VAL A 548 6.02 14.90 9.99
C VAL A 548 7.30 15.70 9.73
N ASN A 549 7.41 16.90 10.31
CA ASN A 549 8.62 17.72 10.20
C ASN A 549 9.84 17.02 10.79
N ARG A 550 9.67 16.28 11.91
CA ARG A 550 10.73 15.50 12.53
C ARG A 550 11.16 14.34 11.62
N ALA A 551 10.22 13.65 10.95
CA ALA A 551 10.53 12.61 9.98
C ALA A 551 11.28 13.17 8.77
N ASN A 552 10.85 14.30 8.21
CA ASN A 552 11.53 14.98 7.11
C ASN A 552 12.95 15.41 7.51
N GLU A 553 13.14 15.99 8.70
CA GLU A 553 14.48 16.35 9.20
C GLU A 553 15.39 15.12 9.28
N PHE A 554 14.87 14.01 9.78
CA PHE A 554 15.59 12.77 9.97
C PHE A 554 16.13 12.18 8.65
N TRP A 555 15.27 12.01 7.64
CA TRP A 555 15.68 11.43 6.38
C TRP A 555 16.71 12.30 5.63
N ILE A 556 16.57 13.63 5.68
CA ILE A 556 17.55 14.54 5.10
C ILE A 556 18.89 14.45 5.83
N LYS A 557 18.89 14.53 7.16
CA LYS A 557 20.14 14.65 7.92
C LYS A 557 20.86 13.33 8.10
N GLU A 558 20.11 12.25 8.34
CA GLU A 558 20.68 10.94 8.65
C GLU A 558 20.97 10.12 7.39
N TYR A 559 20.12 10.21 6.37
CA TYR A 559 20.26 9.43 5.13
C TYR A 559 20.69 10.25 3.92
N LYS A 560 20.79 11.58 4.05
CA LYS A 560 21.15 12.49 2.96
C LYS A 560 20.27 12.33 1.72
N VAL A 561 18.99 12.05 1.90
CA VAL A 561 18.05 12.04 0.78
C VAL A 561 17.91 13.42 0.16
N ASP A 562 17.65 13.47 -1.14
CA ASP A 562 17.64 14.70 -1.93
C ASP A 562 16.27 15.37 -1.99
N GLY A 563 15.25 14.71 -1.50
CA GLY A 563 13.90 15.24 -1.46
C GLY A 563 12.84 14.17 -1.25
N TYR A 564 11.61 14.58 -1.47
CA TYR A 564 10.42 13.77 -1.20
C TYR A 564 9.39 13.83 -2.31
N ARG A 565 8.70 12.71 -2.55
CA ARG A 565 7.40 12.67 -3.20
C ARG A 565 6.36 12.43 -2.10
N PHE A 566 5.40 13.35 -1.95
CA PHE A 566 4.30 13.21 -0.99
C PHE A 566 3.15 12.41 -1.61
N ASP A 567 2.92 11.22 -1.10
CA ASP A 567 1.79 10.37 -1.45
C ASP A 567 0.47 11.04 -1.07
N LEU A 568 -0.52 10.97 -1.95
CA LEU A 568 -1.87 11.49 -1.74
C LEU A 568 -1.88 12.87 -1.04
N ALA A 569 -0.98 13.79 -1.45
CA ALA A 569 -0.86 15.13 -0.86
C ALA A 569 -2.18 15.92 -0.92
N LYS A 570 -3.09 15.54 -1.82
CA LYS A 570 -4.44 16.06 -1.89
C LYS A 570 -5.24 15.82 -0.60
N GLY A 571 -4.91 14.79 0.18
CA GLY A 571 -5.54 14.46 1.46
C GLY A 571 -5.16 15.37 2.63
N PHE A 572 -4.15 16.24 2.49
CA PHE A 572 -3.67 17.11 3.59
C PHE A 572 -4.63 18.29 3.84
N THR A 573 -5.86 17.98 4.21
CA THR A 573 -6.94 18.95 4.37
C THR A 573 -7.94 18.52 5.42
N GLN A 574 -8.60 19.49 6.07
CA GLN A 574 -9.77 19.25 6.92
C GLN A 574 -11.10 19.58 6.21
N LYS A 575 -11.02 19.99 4.93
CA LYS A 575 -12.20 20.21 4.10
C LYS A 575 -12.83 18.90 3.70
N GLN A 576 -14.07 18.65 4.13
CA GLN A 576 -14.80 17.43 3.80
C GLN A 576 -15.15 17.35 2.31
N SER A 577 -14.88 16.18 1.71
CA SER A 577 -15.19 15.89 0.32
C SER A 577 -15.84 14.51 0.21
N SER A 578 -16.98 14.42 -0.47
CA SER A 578 -17.72 13.16 -0.65
C SER A 578 -17.32 12.37 -1.90
N ASP A 579 -16.69 13.03 -2.86
CA ASP A 579 -16.31 12.47 -4.15
C ASP A 579 -15.05 13.14 -4.71
N ASP A 580 -14.45 12.56 -5.75
CA ASP A 580 -13.24 13.08 -6.38
C ASP A 580 -13.42 14.48 -6.98
N GLY A 581 -14.59 14.80 -7.50
CA GLY A 581 -14.87 16.12 -8.08
C GLY A 581 -14.74 17.24 -7.04
N GLN A 582 -15.30 17.03 -5.82
CA GLN A 582 -15.16 17.96 -4.70
C GLN A 582 -13.73 17.98 -4.14
N PHE A 583 -13.10 16.82 -4.06
CA PHE A 583 -11.74 16.67 -3.52
C PHE A 583 -10.68 17.39 -4.37
N ARG A 584 -10.90 17.52 -5.67
CA ARG A 584 -10.01 18.21 -6.61
C ARG A 584 -10.11 19.72 -6.56
N LEU A 585 -11.20 20.28 -6.02
CA LEU A 585 -11.41 21.72 -5.98
C LEU A 585 -10.31 22.44 -5.17
N TYR A 586 -10.05 23.69 -5.55
CA TYR A 586 -9.10 24.57 -4.88
C TYR A 586 -9.32 24.60 -3.36
N ASP A 587 -8.24 24.44 -2.61
CA ASP A 587 -8.26 24.43 -1.16
C ASP A 587 -7.07 25.23 -0.58
N GLN A 588 -7.36 26.42 -0.03
CA GLN A 588 -6.35 27.26 0.58
C GLN A 588 -5.75 26.62 1.84
N GLY A 589 -6.53 25.91 2.65
CA GLY A 589 -6.04 25.21 3.85
C GLY A 589 -4.99 24.17 3.49
N ARG A 590 -5.21 23.39 2.42
CA ARG A 590 -4.25 22.42 1.90
C ARG A 590 -2.97 23.09 1.39
N ILE A 591 -3.10 24.20 0.67
CA ILE A 591 -1.96 25.00 0.21
C ILE A 591 -1.12 25.47 1.41
N ASP A 592 -1.75 25.97 2.47
CA ASP A 592 -1.06 26.49 3.65
C ASP A 592 -0.33 25.37 4.39
N ILE A 593 -0.92 24.17 4.51
CA ILE A 593 -0.28 23.00 5.10
C ILE A 593 0.92 22.55 4.28
N LEU A 594 0.76 22.38 2.97
CA LEU A 594 1.84 21.96 2.07
C LEU A 594 2.97 22.98 2.04
N LYS A 595 2.66 24.26 2.08
CA LYS A 595 3.64 25.34 2.20
C LYS A 595 4.43 25.26 3.51
N ASP A 596 3.77 24.98 4.63
CA ASP A 596 4.44 24.84 5.94
C ASP A 596 5.47 23.69 5.90
N TYR A 597 5.11 22.52 5.35
CA TYR A 597 6.02 21.40 5.15
C TYR A 597 7.16 21.75 4.19
N TYR A 598 6.85 22.40 3.07
CA TYR A 598 7.85 22.83 2.11
C TYR A 598 8.87 23.79 2.75
N ASP A 599 8.42 24.81 3.46
CA ASP A 599 9.29 25.78 4.10
C ASP A 599 10.19 25.12 5.16
N LYS A 600 9.65 24.15 5.90
CA LYS A 600 10.42 23.37 6.87
C LYS A 600 11.47 22.49 6.22
N ILE A 601 11.13 21.75 5.18
CA ILE A 601 12.08 20.94 4.40
C ILE A 601 13.21 21.83 3.87
N ARG A 602 12.86 22.97 3.28
CA ARG A 602 13.84 23.93 2.73
C ARG A 602 14.69 24.59 3.82
N SER A 603 14.24 24.64 5.07
CA SER A 603 15.04 25.07 6.20
C SER A 603 16.10 24.06 6.64
N TYR A 604 15.87 22.79 6.40
CA TYR A 604 16.83 21.70 6.64
C TYR A 604 17.82 21.58 5.48
N ASP A 605 17.32 21.68 4.26
CA ASP A 605 18.08 21.65 3.02
C ASP A 605 17.40 22.54 1.95
N LYS A 606 18.02 23.66 1.66
CA LYS A 606 17.49 24.70 0.74
C LYS A 606 17.28 24.22 -0.70
N ASP A 607 17.93 23.13 -1.09
CA ASP A 607 17.90 22.58 -2.45
C ASP A 607 17.10 21.26 -2.54
N ALA A 608 16.46 20.80 -1.43
CA ALA A 608 15.67 19.59 -1.42
C ALA A 608 14.49 19.65 -2.39
N TYR A 609 14.25 18.57 -3.12
CA TYR A 609 13.09 18.43 -4.00
C TYR A 609 11.84 18.18 -3.17
N VAL A 610 10.72 18.76 -3.61
CA VAL A 610 9.38 18.43 -3.08
C VAL A 610 8.45 18.20 -4.27
N ILE A 611 8.01 16.96 -4.42
CA ILE A 611 7.11 16.49 -5.47
C ILE A 611 5.80 16.11 -4.82
N LEU A 612 4.69 16.50 -5.40
CA LEU A 612 3.36 16.26 -4.85
C LEU A 612 2.55 15.35 -5.79
N GLU A 613 2.04 14.26 -5.27
CA GLU A 613 0.91 13.60 -5.90
C GLU A 613 -0.36 14.33 -5.48
N LEU A 614 -0.82 15.27 -6.31
CA LEU A 614 -1.88 16.19 -5.92
C LEU A 614 -3.14 16.02 -6.78
N PHE A 615 -3.03 16.12 -8.09
CA PHE A 615 -4.15 16.01 -9.04
C PHE A 615 -5.34 16.92 -8.69
N SER A 616 -5.07 18.14 -8.25
CA SER A 616 -6.08 19.16 -7.96
C SER A 616 -6.36 20.05 -9.19
N GLU A 617 -7.13 21.10 -9.02
CA GLU A 617 -7.31 22.11 -10.05
C GLU A 617 -6.00 22.80 -10.42
N ASP A 618 -5.78 23.09 -11.70
CA ASP A 618 -4.55 23.72 -12.19
C ASP A 618 -4.21 25.02 -11.43
N ARG A 619 -5.21 25.79 -10.96
CA ARG A 619 -5.00 27.01 -10.15
C ARG A 619 -4.31 26.73 -8.82
N GLU A 620 -4.63 25.63 -8.16
CA GLU A 620 -3.98 25.23 -6.91
C GLU A 620 -2.54 24.78 -7.19
N GLU A 621 -2.37 23.93 -8.20
CA GLU A 621 -1.06 23.45 -8.59
C GLU A 621 -0.15 24.57 -9.10
N GLN A 622 -0.69 25.60 -9.79
CA GLN A 622 0.03 26.82 -10.13
C GLN A 622 0.57 27.52 -8.89
N THR A 623 -0.26 27.65 -7.85
CA THR A 623 0.13 28.31 -6.59
C THR A 623 1.31 27.57 -5.94
N LEU A 624 1.23 26.25 -5.85
CA LEU A 624 2.28 25.42 -5.24
C LEU A 624 3.57 25.36 -6.08
N THR A 625 3.44 25.29 -7.39
CA THR A 625 4.60 25.29 -8.30
C THR A 625 5.29 26.65 -8.34
N ASP A 626 4.57 27.75 -8.17
CA ASP A 626 5.13 29.10 -8.02
C ASP A 626 5.98 29.26 -6.73
N MET A 627 5.71 28.43 -5.70
CA MET A 627 6.52 28.36 -4.48
C MET A 627 7.80 27.53 -4.66
N GLY A 628 7.89 26.71 -5.72
CA GLY A 628 9.03 25.86 -6.06
C GLY A 628 8.81 24.36 -5.88
N MET A 629 7.60 23.93 -5.57
CA MET A 629 7.23 22.50 -5.53
C MET A 629 7.03 21.98 -6.95
N MET A 630 7.15 20.67 -7.14
CA MET A 630 6.77 19.96 -8.36
C MET A 630 5.48 19.18 -8.15
N VAL A 631 4.74 18.94 -9.22
CA VAL A 631 3.50 18.13 -9.17
C VAL A 631 3.54 17.03 -10.23
N TRP A 632 3.00 15.88 -9.92
CA TRP A 632 2.83 14.77 -10.86
C TRP A 632 1.88 15.15 -12.02
N ALA A 633 2.22 14.71 -13.22
CA ALA A 633 1.44 14.91 -14.44
C ALA A 633 1.20 13.58 -15.15
N ASN A 634 0.15 12.89 -14.74
CA ASN A 634 -0.27 11.60 -15.27
C ASN A 634 -0.79 11.72 -16.70
N GLN A 635 -0.20 10.98 -17.64
CA GLN A 635 -0.66 10.87 -19.02
C GLN A 635 -0.68 9.40 -19.49
N ASN A 636 -0.84 8.45 -18.57
CA ASN A 636 -0.85 7.02 -18.88
C ASN A 636 -1.93 6.65 -19.90
N GLY A 637 -3.16 7.15 -19.72
CA GLY A 637 -4.27 6.89 -20.64
C GLY A 637 -3.97 7.32 -22.09
N ASP A 638 -3.41 8.53 -22.25
CA ASP A 638 -3.02 9.05 -23.54
C ASP A 638 -1.82 8.32 -24.14
N ALA A 639 -0.82 7.96 -23.32
CA ALA A 639 0.32 7.17 -23.78
C ALA A 639 -0.11 5.77 -24.28
N ARG A 640 -0.95 5.08 -23.53
CA ARG A 640 -1.52 3.79 -23.95
C ARG A 640 -2.33 3.90 -25.24
N ASN A 641 -3.14 4.96 -25.39
CA ASN A 641 -3.89 5.22 -26.61
C ASN A 641 -2.98 5.51 -27.79
N ALA A 642 -1.96 6.36 -27.62
CA ALA A 642 -1.00 6.67 -28.68
C ALA A 642 -0.30 5.41 -29.22
N VAL A 643 0.21 4.58 -28.32
CA VAL A 643 0.91 3.34 -28.71
C VAL A 643 -0.03 2.40 -29.46
N LYS A 644 -1.31 2.32 -29.10
CA LYS A 644 -2.31 1.49 -29.81
C LYS A 644 -2.78 2.10 -31.15
N GLY A 645 -2.46 3.36 -31.45
CA GLY A 645 -2.88 4.04 -32.69
C GLY A 645 -4.19 4.83 -32.56
N ASN A 646 -4.63 5.08 -31.31
CA ASN A 646 -5.82 5.86 -31.03
C ASN A 646 -5.50 7.35 -30.86
N GLY A 647 -6.51 8.21 -30.95
CA GLY A 647 -6.37 9.62 -30.63
C GLY A 647 -5.92 9.84 -29.18
N SER A 648 -4.96 10.76 -29.00
CA SER A 648 -4.36 11.03 -27.68
C SER A 648 -3.81 12.46 -27.63
N ASP A 649 -3.69 13.02 -26.43
CA ASP A 649 -3.17 14.37 -26.22
C ASP A 649 -2.08 14.40 -25.16
N PHE A 650 -0.82 14.64 -25.59
CA PHE A 650 0.35 14.77 -24.72
C PHE A 650 0.60 16.18 -24.21
N SER A 651 -0.29 17.13 -24.49
CA SER A 651 -0.07 18.56 -24.16
C SER A 651 0.14 18.78 -22.66
N ARG A 652 -0.51 17.99 -21.79
CA ARG A 652 -0.39 18.13 -20.33
C ARG A 652 0.94 17.61 -19.75
N PHE A 653 1.82 17.00 -20.53
CA PHE A 653 3.22 16.84 -20.12
C PHE A 653 3.94 18.17 -20.01
N SER A 654 3.45 19.20 -20.75
CA SER A 654 3.99 20.54 -20.67
C SER A 654 3.34 21.35 -19.56
N TYR A 655 4.16 22.14 -18.90
CA TYR A 655 3.74 23.07 -17.87
C TYR A 655 2.95 24.28 -18.44
N LYS A 656 3.17 24.66 -19.72
CA LYS A 656 2.54 25.85 -20.35
C LYS A 656 1.02 25.76 -20.48
N PRO A 657 0.43 24.66 -21.03
CA PRO A 657 -1.02 24.52 -21.09
C PRO A 657 -1.69 24.50 -19.70
N ARG A 658 -0.95 24.16 -18.67
CA ARG A 658 -1.40 24.16 -17.28
C ARG A 658 -1.24 25.52 -16.59
N GLY A 659 -0.64 26.51 -17.29
CA GLY A 659 -0.42 27.86 -16.78
C GLY A 659 0.66 27.99 -15.71
N PHE A 660 1.56 27.02 -15.56
CA PHE A 660 2.66 27.09 -14.63
C PHE A 660 3.75 28.03 -15.17
N LYS A 661 4.40 28.80 -14.28
CA LYS A 661 5.48 29.71 -14.67
C LYS A 661 6.80 29.01 -14.92
N THR A 662 7.00 27.86 -14.29
CA THR A 662 8.22 27.06 -14.34
C THR A 662 7.92 25.62 -14.79
N PRO A 663 8.90 24.88 -15.34
CA PRO A 663 8.71 23.50 -15.75
C PRO A 663 8.65 22.54 -14.55
N ALA A 664 7.62 22.67 -13.71
CA ALA A 664 7.44 21.94 -12.46
C ALA A 664 6.48 20.73 -12.56
N ALA A 665 6.04 20.38 -13.77
CA ALA A 665 5.21 19.20 -14.01
C ALA A 665 6.12 17.97 -14.21
N VAL A 666 6.12 17.03 -13.27
CA VAL A 666 6.79 15.72 -13.39
C VAL A 666 5.91 14.84 -14.27
N GLY A 667 6.18 14.85 -15.57
CA GLY A 667 5.40 14.06 -16.51
C GLY A 667 5.76 12.57 -16.44
N TYR A 668 4.78 11.69 -16.58
CA TYR A 668 5.03 10.27 -16.71
C TYR A 668 3.98 9.56 -17.60
N MET A 669 4.44 8.52 -18.27
CA MET A 669 3.61 7.64 -19.08
C MET A 669 3.15 6.40 -18.30
N GLU A 670 3.92 5.97 -17.30
CA GLU A 670 3.65 4.86 -16.39
C GLU A 670 4.09 5.24 -14.98
N SER A 671 3.38 4.74 -13.98
CA SER A 671 3.77 4.71 -12.57
C SER A 671 3.37 3.37 -11.95
N HIS A 672 3.61 3.19 -10.66
CA HIS A 672 3.17 2.00 -9.93
C HIS A 672 1.64 1.86 -9.86
N ASP A 673 0.89 2.94 -10.10
CA ASP A 673 -0.58 2.98 -9.97
C ASP A 673 -1.36 2.73 -11.25
N GLU A 674 -0.69 2.79 -12.41
CA GLU A 674 -1.37 2.64 -13.69
C GLU A 674 -1.00 1.34 -14.42
N GLU A 675 -1.88 0.96 -15.37
CA GLU A 675 -1.64 -0.19 -16.20
C GLU A 675 -0.47 0.05 -17.17
N ARG A 676 0.33 -0.98 -17.39
CA ARG A 676 1.47 -0.96 -18.30
C ARG A 676 1.08 -0.71 -19.75
N ILE A 677 1.82 0.16 -20.41
CA ILE A 677 1.63 0.47 -21.83
C ILE A 677 1.74 -0.79 -22.69
N MET A 678 2.79 -1.59 -22.45
CA MET A 678 3.02 -2.80 -23.22
C MET A 678 1.96 -3.87 -22.98
N PHE A 679 1.50 -4.06 -21.74
CA PHE A 679 0.40 -4.98 -21.47
C PHE A 679 -0.86 -4.62 -22.26
N ASP A 680 -1.21 -3.34 -22.31
CA ASP A 680 -2.39 -2.88 -23.04
C ASP A 680 -2.20 -2.91 -24.57
N ALA A 681 -1.00 -2.57 -25.03
CA ALA A 681 -0.66 -2.59 -26.47
C ALA A 681 -0.68 -4.00 -27.05
N LEU A 682 -0.18 -5.00 -26.33
CA LEU A 682 -0.13 -6.39 -26.79
C LEU A 682 -1.51 -7.06 -26.91
N LYS A 683 -2.58 -6.42 -26.43
CA LYS A 683 -3.95 -6.89 -26.71
C LYS A 683 -4.34 -6.73 -28.18
N THR A 684 -3.68 -5.83 -28.90
CA THR A 684 -4.03 -5.49 -30.29
C THR A 684 -2.84 -5.46 -31.25
N LEU A 685 -1.61 -5.39 -30.75
CA LEU A 685 -0.39 -5.31 -31.54
C LEU A 685 0.53 -6.49 -31.22
N ASN A 686 1.40 -6.84 -32.15
CA ASN A 686 2.51 -7.75 -31.83
C ASN A 686 3.63 -7.01 -31.10
N LEU A 687 4.56 -7.76 -30.47
CA LEU A 687 5.62 -7.21 -29.63
C LEU A 687 6.49 -6.21 -30.38
N SER A 688 6.98 -6.55 -31.56
CA SER A 688 7.89 -5.68 -32.33
C SER A 688 7.25 -4.33 -32.66
N ILE A 689 6.01 -4.33 -33.13
CA ILE A 689 5.26 -3.09 -33.44
C ILE A 689 5.01 -2.29 -32.16
N ALA A 690 4.62 -2.95 -31.07
CA ALA A 690 4.36 -2.28 -29.80
C ALA A 690 5.63 -1.60 -29.23
N LEU A 691 6.79 -2.28 -29.33
CA LEU A 691 8.08 -1.72 -28.91
C LEU A 691 8.49 -0.50 -29.78
N GLU A 692 8.34 -0.58 -31.10
CA GLU A 692 8.65 0.55 -31.98
C GLU A 692 7.75 1.76 -31.70
N ARG A 693 6.46 1.54 -31.46
CA ARG A 693 5.52 2.61 -31.13
C ARG A 693 5.78 3.19 -29.73
N SER A 694 6.29 2.38 -28.81
CA SER A 694 6.74 2.86 -27.50
C SER A 694 7.96 3.77 -27.59
N LYS A 695 8.89 3.53 -28.55
CA LYS A 695 10.00 4.45 -28.85
C LYS A 695 9.49 5.82 -29.36
N ALA A 696 8.43 5.83 -30.19
CA ALA A 696 7.80 7.06 -30.65
C ALA A 696 7.16 7.85 -29.50
N ALA A 697 6.45 7.14 -28.60
CA ALA A 697 5.85 7.76 -27.41
C ALA A 697 6.93 8.34 -26.49
N LEU A 698 8.01 7.61 -26.26
CA LEU A 698 9.18 8.09 -25.50
C LEU A 698 9.79 9.35 -26.10
N ALA A 699 10.00 9.37 -27.41
CA ALA A 699 10.60 10.53 -28.09
C ALA A 699 9.74 11.79 -27.88
N MET A 700 8.44 11.69 -28.04
CA MET A 700 7.53 12.81 -27.82
C MET A 700 7.41 13.20 -26.35
N PHE A 701 7.45 12.26 -25.43
CA PHE A 701 7.41 12.47 -23.99
C PHE A 701 8.66 13.17 -23.46
N MET A 702 9.84 12.65 -23.79
CA MET A 702 11.12 13.15 -23.27
C MET A 702 11.51 14.51 -23.83
N THR A 703 11.08 14.84 -25.05
CA THR A 703 11.44 16.13 -25.68
C THR A 703 10.64 17.32 -25.14
N VAL A 704 9.56 17.11 -24.40
CA VAL A 704 8.88 18.19 -23.68
C VAL A 704 9.78 18.71 -22.54
N PRO A 705 10.04 20.04 -22.41
CA PRO A 705 10.79 20.60 -21.30
C PRO A 705 10.18 20.28 -19.92
N GLY A 706 11.05 20.11 -18.90
CA GLY A 706 10.68 19.81 -17.53
C GLY A 706 10.99 18.40 -17.08
N PRO A 707 10.81 18.08 -15.78
CA PRO A 707 11.14 16.80 -15.19
C PRO A 707 10.28 15.67 -15.75
N LYS A 708 10.86 14.48 -15.80
CA LYS A 708 10.22 13.26 -16.30
C LYS A 708 10.40 12.13 -15.30
N MET A 709 9.43 11.21 -15.26
CA MET A 709 9.51 9.99 -14.47
C MET A 709 9.27 8.76 -15.35
N ILE A 710 10.01 7.70 -15.07
CA ILE A 710 9.92 6.38 -15.69
C ILE A 710 9.65 5.38 -14.58
N TRP A 711 8.63 4.54 -14.75
CA TRP A 711 8.38 3.43 -13.86
C TRP A 711 9.27 2.24 -14.22
N GLN A 712 9.82 1.56 -13.17
CA GLN A 712 10.77 0.43 -13.33
C GLN A 712 10.33 -0.56 -14.42
N PHE A 713 11.30 -0.96 -15.27
CA PHE A 713 11.15 -1.86 -16.41
C PHE A 713 10.29 -1.32 -17.57
N GLY A 714 9.73 -0.11 -17.50
CA GLY A 714 9.07 0.52 -18.65
C GLY A 714 10.01 0.67 -19.84
N GLU A 715 11.29 0.93 -19.57
CA GLU A 715 12.39 1.02 -20.55
C GLU A 715 12.75 -0.33 -21.22
N LEU A 716 12.27 -1.44 -20.64
CA LEU A 716 12.36 -2.78 -21.20
C LEU A 716 11.03 -3.26 -21.82
N GLY A 717 10.02 -2.38 -21.85
CA GLY A 717 8.70 -2.73 -22.33
C GLY A 717 8.02 -3.80 -21.48
N TYR A 718 7.95 -3.58 -20.16
CA TYR A 718 7.33 -4.51 -19.23
C TYR A 718 5.84 -4.68 -19.54
N ASP A 719 5.41 -5.93 -19.72
CA ASP A 719 4.11 -6.31 -20.25
C ASP A 719 3.23 -7.14 -19.30
N VAL A 720 3.55 -7.11 -18.02
CA VAL A 720 2.74 -7.76 -16.98
C VAL A 720 1.75 -6.76 -16.40
N SER A 721 0.47 -7.14 -16.34
CA SER A 721 -0.58 -6.27 -15.77
C SER A 721 -0.33 -5.90 -14.32
N ILE A 722 -0.74 -4.69 -13.96
CA ILE A 722 -0.77 -4.24 -12.57
C ILE A 722 -1.68 -5.14 -11.70
N GLU A 723 -2.67 -5.78 -12.27
CA GLU A 723 -3.58 -6.69 -11.56
C GLU A 723 -3.02 -8.12 -11.39
N GLN A 724 -1.85 -8.41 -11.95
CA GLN A 724 -1.21 -9.72 -11.77
C GLN A 724 -0.89 -9.97 -10.29
N ASN A 725 -1.36 -11.08 -9.74
CA ASN A 725 -1.29 -11.42 -8.30
C ASN A 725 -2.02 -10.44 -7.37
N GLY A 726 -3.02 -9.70 -7.89
CA GLY A 726 -3.66 -8.58 -7.23
C GLY A 726 -2.86 -7.28 -7.37
N ARG A 727 -3.53 -6.13 -7.26
CA ARG A 727 -2.96 -4.80 -7.55
C ARG A 727 -1.65 -4.55 -6.78
N THR A 728 -1.63 -4.79 -5.48
CA THR A 728 -0.45 -4.60 -4.60
C THR A 728 0.42 -5.85 -4.44
N GLY A 729 0.03 -6.97 -5.06
CA GLY A 729 0.78 -8.22 -5.00
C GLY A 729 2.11 -8.16 -5.75
N ARG A 730 3.02 -9.10 -5.44
CA ARG A 730 4.35 -9.18 -6.07
C ARG A 730 4.25 -9.32 -7.58
N LYS A 731 4.99 -8.49 -8.29
CA LYS A 731 5.08 -8.54 -9.75
C LYS A 731 6.25 -9.43 -10.17
N PRO A 732 6.10 -10.22 -11.26
CA PRO A 732 7.21 -10.99 -11.82
C PRO A 732 8.38 -10.08 -12.17
N ILE A 733 9.56 -10.45 -11.72
CA ILE A 733 10.81 -9.77 -12.03
C ILE A 733 11.32 -10.30 -13.36
N ARG A 734 11.56 -9.42 -14.34
CA ARG A 734 11.82 -9.76 -15.74
C ARG A 734 13.17 -9.29 -16.26
N TRP A 735 14.24 -9.53 -15.49
CA TRP A 735 15.59 -9.17 -15.95
C TRP A 735 16.02 -9.85 -17.23
N GLU A 736 15.42 -10.99 -17.61
CA GLU A 736 15.63 -11.64 -18.91
C GLU A 736 15.26 -10.74 -20.08
N TYR A 737 14.38 -9.74 -19.91
CA TYR A 737 14.05 -8.76 -20.95
C TYR A 737 15.25 -7.93 -21.39
N PHE A 738 16.22 -7.70 -20.50
CA PHE A 738 17.46 -7.01 -20.84
C PHE A 738 18.35 -7.82 -21.80
N SER A 739 18.13 -9.14 -21.92
CA SER A 739 18.81 -10.02 -22.87
C SER A 739 18.03 -10.23 -24.16
N ASP A 740 16.78 -9.77 -24.25
CA ASP A 740 16.00 -9.82 -25.48
C ASP A 740 16.45 -8.70 -26.44
N PRO A 741 16.85 -9.02 -27.69
CA PRO A 741 17.42 -8.01 -28.60
C PRO A 741 16.49 -6.83 -28.92
N GLU A 742 15.18 -7.07 -29.09
CA GLU A 742 14.24 -6.00 -29.43
C GLU A 742 13.94 -5.11 -28.21
N ARG A 743 13.82 -5.69 -27.02
CA ARG A 743 13.64 -4.94 -25.77
C ARG A 743 14.92 -4.18 -25.39
N LEU A 744 16.08 -4.76 -25.63
CA LEU A 744 17.36 -4.07 -25.45
C LEU A 744 17.49 -2.85 -26.36
N LYS A 745 16.97 -2.89 -27.61
CA LYS A 745 16.89 -1.71 -28.48
C LYS A 745 16.01 -0.63 -27.87
N LEU A 746 14.87 -0.98 -27.27
CA LEU A 746 14.03 -0.02 -26.56
C LEU A 746 14.80 0.63 -25.42
N TYR A 747 15.46 -0.15 -24.54
CA TYR A 747 16.32 0.36 -23.47
C TYR A 747 17.38 1.33 -24.00
N LYS A 748 18.07 0.99 -25.08
CA LYS A 748 19.07 1.84 -25.69
C LYS A 748 18.49 3.15 -26.23
N VAL A 749 17.29 3.12 -26.82
CA VAL A 749 16.59 4.34 -27.25
C VAL A 749 16.23 5.21 -26.05
N TYR A 750 15.76 4.62 -24.94
CA TYR A 750 15.58 5.34 -23.67
C TYR A 750 16.87 6.01 -23.23
N SER A 751 17.95 5.24 -23.15
CA SER A 751 19.26 5.76 -22.74
C SER A 751 19.73 6.93 -23.61
N GLU A 752 19.64 6.80 -24.94
CA GLU A 752 20.12 7.86 -25.83
C GLU A 752 19.26 9.14 -25.79
N ILE A 753 17.93 9.00 -25.67
CA ILE A 753 17.05 10.18 -25.54
C ILE A 753 17.19 10.82 -24.16
N ILE A 754 17.39 10.04 -23.09
CA ILE A 754 17.65 10.57 -21.75
C ILE A 754 18.98 11.34 -21.73
N LYS A 755 20.04 10.77 -22.30
CA LYS A 755 21.34 11.45 -22.41
C LYS A 755 21.22 12.74 -23.25
N LEU A 756 20.47 12.69 -24.35
CA LEU A 756 20.17 13.86 -25.16
C LEU A 756 19.50 14.94 -24.29
N LYS A 757 18.43 14.59 -23.58
CA LYS A 757 17.68 15.50 -22.69
C LYS A 757 18.58 16.10 -21.60
N THR A 758 19.35 15.28 -20.92
CA THR A 758 20.10 15.70 -19.73
C THR A 758 21.37 16.50 -20.09
N SER A 759 21.92 16.32 -21.30
CA SER A 759 23.16 16.98 -21.74
C SER A 759 22.96 18.24 -22.58
N GLN A 760 21.80 18.41 -23.24
CA GLN A 760 21.57 19.52 -24.16
C GLN A 760 20.76 20.65 -23.53
N GLU A 761 21.33 21.85 -23.48
CA GLU A 761 20.69 23.06 -22.94
C GLU A 761 19.34 23.40 -23.57
N ILE A 762 19.09 22.98 -24.80
CA ILE A 762 17.85 23.26 -25.52
C ILE A 762 16.61 22.68 -24.82
N PHE A 763 16.75 21.64 -24.04
CA PHE A 763 15.63 21.04 -23.26
C PHE A 763 15.23 21.88 -22.04
N ARG A 764 16.02 22.90 -21.71
CA ARG A 764 15.71 23.84 -20.61
C ARG A 764 15.15 25.16 -21.14
N THR A 765 14.93 25.26 -22.45
CA THR A 765 14.39 26.48 -23.08
C THR A 765 12.94 26.72 -22.61
N THR A 766 12.58 28.00 -22.53
CA THR A 766 11.18 28.43 -22.39
C THR A 766 10.56 28.81 -23.75
N ASP A 767 11.35 28.84 -24.82
CA ASP A 767 10.90 29.08 -26.20
C ASP A 767 10.63 27.75 -26.91
N PHE A 768 9.39 27.30 -26.82
CA PHE A 768 8.94 26.06 -27.46
C PHE A 768 7.46 26.08 -27.82
N ILE A 769 7.12 25.28 -28.84
CA ILE A 769 5.76 25.09 -29.34
C ILE A 769 5.36 23.63 -29.15
N VAL A 770 4.17 23.43 -28.59
CA VAL A 770 3.54 22.14 -28.31
C VAL A 770 2.40 21.92 -29.31
N ASP A 771 2.50 20.90 -30.16
CA ASP A 771 1.44 20.40 -31.03
C ASP A 771 1.36 18.90 -30.83
N LEU A 772 0.80 18.50 -29.68
CA LEU A 772 0.86 17.12 -29.15
C LEU A 772 -0.52 16.44 -29.08
N ALA A 773 -1.56 17.08 -29.60
CA ALA A 773 -2.88 16.46 -29.76
C ALA A 773 -2.97 15.66 -31.07
N GLY A 774 -3.92 14.72 -31.13
CA GLY A 774 -4.19 13.89 -32.30
C GLY A 774 -3.15 12.81 -32.55
N VAL A 775 -3.17 12.24 -33.75
CA VAL A 775 -2.31 11.10 -34.13
C VAL A 775 -0.92 11.51 -34.65
N VAL A 776 -0.77 12.71 -35.18
CA VAL A 776 0.55 13.27 -35.53
C VAL A 776 0.90 14.30 -34.47
N LYS A 777 2.04 14.11 -33.83
CA LYS A 777 2.51 14.98 -32.77
C LYS A 777 3.82 15.66 -33.17
N LYS A 778 3.95 16.95 -32.82
CA LYS A 778 5.15 17.74 -33.07
C LYS A 778 5.55 18.52 -31.82
N MET A 779 6.83 18.59 -31.56
CA MET A 779 7.42 19.40 -30.50
C MET A 779 8.59 20.22 -31.07
N MET A 780 8.54 21.53 -30.92
CA MET A 780 9.60 22.44 -31.41
C MET A 780 10.24 23.13 -30.22
N LEU A 781 11.56 23.09 -30.13
CA LEU A 781 12.35 23.79 -29.13
C LEU A 781 13.27 24.78 -29.84
N THR A 782 13.47 25.93 -29.26
CA THR A 782 14.38 26.95 -29.75
C THR A 782 15.22 27.55 -28.62
N ASN A 783 16.50 27.71 -28.80
CA ASN A 783 17.34 28.54 -27.94
C ASN A 783 18.24 29.40 -28.80
N SER A 784 19.18 30.16 -28.22
CA SER A 784 20.07 31.08 -28.93
C SER A 784 21.00 30.41 -29.93
N THR A 785 21.27 29.12 -29.78
CA THR A 785 22.31 28.39 -30.56
C THR A 785 21.76 27.27 -31.41
N ASN A 786 20.58 26.74 -31.10
CA ASN A 786 20.05 25.54 -31.73
C ASN A 786 18.52 25.60 -31.83
N LYS A 787 17.98 24.85 -32.80
CA LYS A 787 16.58 24.51 -32.92
C LYS A 787 16.45 23.00 -32.97
N MET A 788 15.39 22.48 -32.37
CA MET A 788 15.07 21.05 -32.38
C MET A 788 13.61 20.85 -32.75
N ILE A 789 13.33 19.82 -33.53
CA ILE A 789 11.98 19.32 -33.80
C ILE A 789 11.92 17.84 -33.51
N SER A 790 10.92 17.43 -32.79
CA SER A 790 10.49 16.03 -32.69
C SER A 790 9.14 15.88 -33.38
N VAL A 791 8.97 14.85 -34.19
CA VAL A 791 7.74 14.54 -34.91
C VAL A 791 7.48 13.05 -34.88
N ALA A 792 6.23 12.65 -34.67
CA ALA A 792 5.83 11.24 -34.64
C ALA A 792 4.45 11.05 -35.24
N ASN A 793 4.27 9.93 -35.95
CA ASN A 793 2.99 9.50 -36.47
C ASN A 793 2.47 8.32 -35.62
N PHE A 794 1.45 8.55 -34.81
CA PHE A 794 0.77 7.53 -34.01
C PHE A 794 -0.43 6.86 -34.70
N ASP A 795 -0.75 7.23 -35.96
CA ASP A 795 -1.76 6.51 -36.74
C ASP A 795 -1.30 5.08 -37.07
N LEU A 796 -2.23 4.22 -37.40
CA LEU A 796 -1.99 2.89 -37.96
C LEU A 796 -1.71 2.91 -39.46
N ALA A 797 -1.87 4.07 -40.11
CA ALA A 797 -1.57 4.33 -41.49
C ALA A 797 -0.47 5.39 -41.63
N GLU A 798 0.16 5.44 -42.81
CA GLU A 798 1.08 6.54 -43.11
C GLU A 798 0.34 7.89 -43.20
N ARG A 799 1.03 8.95 -42.81
CA ARG A 799 0.50 10.32 -42.83
C ARG A 799 1.44 11.26 -43.58
N SER A 800 0.87 12.06 -44.48
CA SER A 800 1.58 13.15 -45.14
C SER A 800 1.48 14.40 -44.27
N VAL A 801 2.62 14.89 -43.78
CA VAL A 801 2.75 15.97 -42.78
C VAL A 801 3.48 17.15 -43.46
N ALA A 802 2.80 18.30 -43.46
CA ALA A 802 3.39 19.54 -43.95
C ALA A 802 4.01 20.36 -42.82
N SER A 803 4.89 21.30 -43.18
CA SER A 803 5.43 22.29 -42.25
C SER A 803 6.03 21.67 -40.99
N ILE A 804 6.83 20.60 -41.13
CA ILE A 804 7.54 19.96 -40.01
C ILE A 804 8.60 20.94 -39.47
N PHE A 805 9.41 21.49 -40.34
CA PHE A 805 10.58 22.31 -39.97
C PHE A 805 10.20 23.79 -39.78
N PRO A 806 10.66 24.45 -38.68
CA PRO A 806 10.32 25.85 -38.41
C PRO A 806 11.23 26.85 -39.13
N SER A 807 12.29 26.39 -39.80
CA SER A 807 13.21 27.25 -40.56
C SER A 807 13.89 26.53 -41.71
N LEU A 808 14.24 27.27 -42.75
CA LEU A 808 15.11 26.81 -43.86
C LEU A 808 16.53 26.50 -43.35
N GLY A 809 17.24 25.71 -44.11
CA GLY A 809 18.64 25.37 -43.88
C GLY A 809 18.90 23.94 -43.48
N LYS A 810 20.05 23.71 -42.89
CA LYS A 810 20.52 22.37 -42.53
C LYS A 810 19.92 21.90 -41.24
N TRP A 811 19.43 20.66 -41.24
CA TRP A 811 18.91 19.90 -40.10
C TRP A 811 19.58 18.53 -40.07
N TYR A 812 19.85 18.01 -38.91
CA TYR A 812 20.51 16.73 -38.70
C TYR A 812 19.60 15.78 -37.96
N ASP A 813 19.33 14.63 -38.56
CA ASP A 813 18.57 13.55 -37.87
C ASP A 813 19.41 12.98 -36.75
N PHE A 814 18.88 12.93 -35.54
CA PHE A 814 19.63 12.50 -34.35
C PHE A 814 20.09 11.05 -34.42
N PHE A 815 19.22 10.15 -34.87
CA PHE A 815 19.53 8.70 -34.88
C PHE A 815 20.47 8.29 -35.99
N THR A 816 20.44 8.93 -37.12
CA THR A 816 21.26 8.56 -38.28
C THR A 816 22.46 9.48 -38.49
N GLY A 817 22.45 10.70 -37.92
CA GLY A 817 23.41 11.75 -38.14
C GLY A 817 23.33 12.38 -39.56
N THR A 818 22.31 12.02 -40.35
CA THR A 818 22.16 12.44 -41.74
C THR A 818 21.72 13.91 -41.81
N GLU A 819 22.35 14.68 -42.69
CA GLU A 819 21.98 16.05 -43.00
C GLU A 819 20.75 16.07 -43.93
N LEU A 820 19.76 16.90 -43.62
CA LEU A 820 18.63 17.27 -44.47
C LEU A 820 18.69 18.79 -44.72
N ASN A 821 18.79 19.20 -45.97
CA ASN A 821 18.69 20.62 -46.33
C ASN A 821 17.24 21.01 -46.63
N VAL A 822 16.61 21.73 -45.74
CA VAL A 822 15.24 22.21 -45.86
C VAL A 822 15.24 23.48 -46.70
N SER A 823 14.80 23.40 -47.95
CA SER A 823 14.71 24.51 -48.92
C SER A 823 13.34 25.11 -49.08
N ASP A 824 12.30 24.40 -48.56
CA ASP A 824 10.91 24.85 -48.61
C ASP A 824 10.16 24.36 -47.36
N LEU A 825 9.60 25.29 -46.58
CA LEU A 825 8.89 25.02 -45.33
C LEU A 825 7.52 24.38 -45.54
N THR A 826 7.00 24.39 -46.78
CA THR A 826 5.70 23.80 -47.11
C THR A 826 5.82 22.33 -47.56
N THR A 827 7.05 21.85 -47.72
CA THR A 827 7.32 20.47 -48.13
C THR A 827 6.56 19.48 -47.24
N LYS A 828 5.88 18.55 -47.91
CA LYS A 828 5.19 17.45 -47.22
C LYS A 828 6.13 16.25 -47.13
N TYR A 829 6.23 15.74 -45.93
CA TYR A 829 6.97 14.51 -45.65
C TYR A 829 5.99 13.40 -45.25
N THR A 830 6.25 12.20 -45.79
CA THR A 830 5.42 11.04 -45.39
C THR A 830 6.07 10.34 -44.22
N LEU A 831 5.31 10.14 -43.16
CA LEU A 831 5.68 9.36 -41.97
C LEU A 831 4.89 8.05 -41.95
N LYS A 832 5.57 6.92 -41.89
CA LYS A 832 4.93 5.60 -41.74
C LYS A 832 4.22 5.48 -40.40
N ALA A 833 3.41 4.47 -40.25
CA ALA A 833 2.79 4.14 -38.97
C ALA A 833 3.82 3.89 -37.87
N GLY A 834 3.79 4.62 -36.78
CA GLY A 834 4.73 4.53 -35.67
C GLY A 834 6.08 5.24 -35.89
N GLU A 835 6.30 5.84 -37.10
CA GLU A 835 7.54 6.53 -37.41
C GLU A 835 7.69 7.82 -36.61
N PHE A 836 8.91 8.07 -36.12
CA PHE A 836 9.27 9.29 -35.42
C PHE A 836 10.68 9.74 -35.78
N HIS A 837 10.95 11.04 -35.65
CA HIS A 837 12.25 11.65 -35.85
C HIS A 837 12.52 12.75 -34.84
N ILE A 838 13.79 12.95 -34.54
CA ILE A 838 14.33 14.08 -33.79
C ILE A 838 15.38 14.76 -34.68
N TYR A 839 15.14 16.01 -35.04
CA TYR A 839 16.07 16.81 -35.82
C TYR A 839 16.60 18.01 -35.05
N THR A 840 17.87 18.35 -35.26
CA THR A 840 18.52 19.52 -34.66
C THR A 840 19.27 20.33 -35.74
N THR A 841 19.39 21.64 -35.56
CA THR A 841 20.16 22.50 -36.48
C THR A 841 21.66 22.38 -36.22
N THR A 842 22.08 21.85 -35.08
CA THR A 842 23.49 21.51 -34.78
C THR A 842 23.65 19.99 -34.85
N GLN A 843 24.66 19.53 -35.55
CA GLN A 843 24.98 18.11 -35.61
C GLN A 843 25.41 17.60 -34.22
N LEU A 844 24.71 16.64 -33.70
CA LEU A 844 25.01 15.99 -32.42
C LEU A 844 25.68 14.64 -32.63
N PRO A 845 26.43 14.10 -31.66
CA PRO A 845 26.87 12.71 -31.69
C PRO A 845 25.68 11.78 -31.90
N LYS A 846 25.75 10.95 -32.96
CA LYS A 846 24.69 10.00 -33.25
C LYS A 846 24.76 8.78 -32.30
N PRO A 847 23.62 8.16 -31.95
CA PRO A 847 23.58 6.87 -31.29
C PRO A 847 24.19 5.72 -32.09
N GLU A 848 24.25 4.53 -31.49
CA GLU A 848 24.59 3.32 -32.25
C GLU A 848 23.58 3.10 -33.41
N ALA A 849 24.02 2.39 -34.47
CA ALA A 849 23.15 2.11 -35.61
C ALA A 849 22.03 1.14 -35.28
N ASP A 850 20.99 1.16 -36.07
CA ASP A 850 19.86 0.19 -36.06
C ASP A 850 18.98 0.20 -34.78
N LEU A 851 19.01 1.28 -34.03
CA LEU A 851 18.10 1.48 -32.88
C LEU A 851 16.67 1.81 -33.33
N VAL A 852 16.51 2.43 -34.50
CA VAL A 852 15.23 2.74 -35.13
C VAL A 852 15.23 2.27 -36.58
N PRO A 853 14.11 1.77 -37.10
CA PRO A 853 14.04 1.25 -38.48
C PRO A 853 13.86 2.37 -39.51
N TRP A 854 13.74 3.62 -39.09
CA TRP A 854 13.38 4.73 -39.95
C TRP A 854 14.60 5.30 -40.70
N LYS A 855 14.38 5.70 -41.94
CA LYS A 855 15.36 6.50 -42.72
C LYS A 855 15.03 7.97 -42.54
N PRO A 856 16.03 8.89 -42.67
CA PRO A 856 15.80 10.32 -42.56
C PRO A 856 14.71 10.80 -43.54
N LEU A 857 13.92 11.79 -43.11
CA LEU A 857 12.88 12.40 -43.96
C LEU A 857 13.50 12.95 -45.24
N GLY A 858 12.75 12.89 -46.36
CA GLY A 858 13.25 13.34 -47.67
C GLY A 858 14.30 12.44 -48.32
N THR A 859 14.66 11.31 -47.69
CA THR A 859 15.44 10.30 -48.38
C THR A 859 14.62 9.84 -49.59
N ILE A 860 15.03 10.26 -50.79
CA ILE A 860 14.52 9.68 -52.01
C ILE A 860 14.95 8.21 -51.97
N ILE A 861 14.06 7.33 -51.60
CA ILE A 861 14.22 5.94 -51.99
C ILE A 861 14.09 6.01 -53.48
N PRO A 862 15.17 5.80 -54.26
CA PRO A 862 14.99 5.62 -55.70
C PRO A 862 13.88 4.57 -55.73
N LEU A 863 12.78 4.86 -56.43
CA LEU A 863 11.96 3.79 -56.94
C LEU A 863 12.97 2.82 -57.46
N ALA A 864 13.18 1.71 -56.76
CA ALA A 864 13.96 0.62 -57.29
C ALA A 864 13.28 0.40 -58.64
N VAL A 865 13.97 0.90 -59.69
CA VAL A 865 13.85 0.26 -61.00
C VAL A 865 14.01 -1.16 -60.57
N GLU A 866 12.94 -1.97 -60.70
CA GLU A 866 13.04 -3.38 -60.52
C GLU A 866 14.26 -3.79 -61.34
N SER A 867 15.44 -3.75 -60.69
CA SER A 867 16.60 -4.41 -61.19
C SER A 867 16.19 -5.86 -61.09
N GLU A 868 15.98 -6.40 -62.28
CA GLU A 868 15.97 -7.80 -62.52
C GLU A 868 16.61 -8.58 -61.39
N MET A 869 15.79 -9.60 -60.92
CA MET A 869 16.19 -10.67 -60.03
C MET A 869 15.84 -10.51 -58.56
N GLU A 870 14.57 -10.65 -58.32
CA GLU A 870 14.15 -11.78 -57.53
C GLU A 870 13.02 -12.46 -58.31
N GLU A 871 13.26 -13.65 -58.83
CA GLU A 871 12.23 -14.58 -59.27
C GLU A 871 11.33 -14.87 -58.07
N GLY A 872 10.49 -13.89 -57.74
CA GLY A 872 9.49 -13.97 -56.67
C GLY A 872 8.31 -14.81 -57.14
N ILE A 873 7.39 -15.12 -56.19
CA ILE A 873 6.13 -15.79 -56.48
C ILE A 873 5.40 -15.08 -57.62
N LYS A 874 5.05 -15.84 -58.67
CA LYS A 874 4.11 -15.40 -59.69
C LYS A 874 2.74 -15.98 -59.41
N LEU A 875 1.71 -15.12 -59.40
CA LEU A 875 0.34 -15.50 -59.18
C LEU A 875 -0.49 -15.16 -60.42
N TYR A 876 -1.17 -16.13 -60.95
CA TYR A 876 -2.07 -15.88 -62.09
C TYR A 876 -3.29 -16.85 -62.10
N PRO A 877 -4.45 -16.42 -62.55
CA PRO A 877 -4.74 -15.01 -62.86
C PRO A 877 -4.77 -14.18 -61.56
N ASN A 878 -4.40 -12.92 -61.62
CA ASN A 878 -4.57 -11.93 -60.55
C ASN A 878 -4.99 -10.59 -61.17
N PRO A 879 -6.25 -10.15 -60.95
CA PRO A 879 -7.33 -10.73 -60.12
C PRO A 879 -7.86 -12.10 -60.55
N SER A 880 -8.38 -12.89 -59.58
CA SER A 880 -8.92 -14.21 -59.79
C SER A 880 -10.28 -14.43 -59.11
N LYS A 881 -11.13 -15.30 -59.73
CA LYS A 881 -12.44 -15.61 -59.18
C LYS A 881 -12.47 -16.90 -58.35
N ASP A 882 -11.85 -17.97 -58.81
CA ASP A 882 -12.01 -19.29 -58.17
C ASP A 882 -10.68 -19.98 -57.83
N LEU A 883 -9.69 -19.87 -58.67
CA LEU A 883 -8.39 -20.55 -58.53
C LEU A 883 -7.26 -19.59 -58.83
N ILE A 884 -6.17 -19.70 -58.10
CA ILE A 884 -4.89 -19.06 -58.42
C ILE A 884 -3.81 -20.10 -58.62
N TYR A 885 -3.00 -19.89 -59.65
CA TYR A 885 -1.79 -20.67 -59.86
C TYR A 885 -0.61 -19.93 -59.29
N VAL A 886 0.19 -20.64 -58.54
CA VAL A 886 1.33 -20.09 -57.80
C VAL A 886 2.60 -20.70 -58.42
N GLU A 887 3.36 -19.90 -59.13
CA GLU A 887 4.71 -20.30 -59.60
C GLU A 887 5.73 -19.79 -58.58
N ILE A 888 6.50 -20.69 -57.99
CA ILE A 888 7.47 -20.39 -56.98
C ILE A 888 8.85 -20.77 -57.44
N PRO A 889 9.92 -19.96 -57.23
CA PRO A 889 11.28 -20.37 -57.54
C PRO A 889 11.65 -21.65 -56.78
N ALA A 890 12.56 -22.44 -57.31
CA ALA A 890 12.90 -23.75 -56.74
C ALA A 890 13.33 -23.64 -55.26
N PHE A 891 12.44 -24.08 -54.35
CA PHE A 891 12.80 -24.35 -52.97
C PHE A 891 13.56 -25.66 -52.86
N ALA A 892 14.39 -25.78 -51.82
CA ALA A 892 15.10 -27.00 -51.52
C ALA A 892 14.12 -28.17 -51.20
N LYS A 893 14.59 -29.38 -51.13
CA LYS A 893 13.77 -30.56 -50.85
C LYS A 893 13.03 -30.44 -49.52
N GLY A 894 11.77 -30.84 -49.47
CA GLY A 894 10.94 -30.76 -48.24
C GLY A 894 9.48 -30.38 -48.53
N TYR A 895 8.85 -29.72 -47.60
CA TYR A 895 7.47 -29.19 -47.71
C TYR A 895 7.48 -27.67 -47.74
N ILE A 896 6.53 -27.08 -48.47
CA ILE A 896 6.27 -25.63 -48.55
C ILE A 896 4.87 -25.40 -47.99
N PHE A 897 4.73 -24.42 -47.08
CA PHE A 897 3.46 -23.97 -46.56
C PHE A 897 3.01 -22.75 -47.34
N LEU A 898 1.85 -22.83 -47.99
CA LEU A 898 1.21 -21.69 -48.66
C LEU A 898 0.07 -21.20 -47.76
N LYS A 899 0.21 -19.98 -47.21
CA LYS A 899 -0.71 -19.37 -46.26
C LYS A 899 -1.41 -18.20 -46.92
N ILE A 900 -2.70 -18.13 -46.83
CA ILE A 900 -3.49 -16.95 -47.26
C ILE A 900 -3.86 -16.15 -46.04
N ASN A 901 -3.52 -14.87 -46.05
CA ASN A 901 -3.87 -13.92 -45.02
C ASN A 901 -4.73 -12.79 -45.62
N ASP A 902 -5.65 -12.28 -44.83
CA ASP A 902 -6.40 -11.07 -45.17
C ASP A 902 -5.52 -9.81 -45.00
N VAL A 903 -6.08 -8.64 -45.31
CA VAL A 903 -5.40 -7.32 -45.19
C VAL A 903 -5.05 -6.96 -43.76
N MET A 904 -5.64 -7.63 -42.77
CA MET A 904 -5.38 -7.45 -41.33
C MET A 904 -4.32 -8.47 -40.82
N GLY A 905 -3.77 -9.29 -41.71
CA GLY A 905 -2.77 -10.29 -41.36
C GLY A 905 -3.32 -11.60 -40.78
N ARG A 906 -4.66 -11.75 -40.67
CA ARG A 906 -5.27 -12.99 -40.16
C ARG A 906 -5.11 -14.14 -41.13
N LEU A 907 -4.66 -15.29 -40.68
CA LEU A 907 -4.56 -16.51 -41.45
C LEU A 907 -5.97 -17.02 -41.78
N LEU A 908 -6.26 -17.20 -43.06
CA LEU A 908 -7.54 -17.70 -43.57
C LEU A 908 -7.46 -19.12 -44.08
N SER A 909 -6.31 -19.50 -44.65
CA SER A 909 -6.04 -20.83 -45.20
C SER A 909 -4.55 -21.12 -45.15
N GLU A 910 -4.24 -22.38 -44.86
CA GLU A 910 -2.89 -22.92 -44.93
C GLU A 910 -2.93 -24.25 -45.69
N THR A 911 -2.06 -24.40 -46.64
CA THR A 911 -1.96 -25.62 -47.43
C THR A 911 -0.50 -26.02 -47.56
N GLU A 912 -0.24 -27.31 -47.28
CA GLU A 912 1.09 -27.90 -47.39
C GLU A 912 1.27 -28.57 -48.76
N PHE A 913 2.38 -28.25 -49.38
CA PHE A 913 2.75 -28.87 -50.63
C PHE A 913 4.19 -29.44 -50.56
N LYS A 914 4.42 -30.54 -51.29
CA LYS A 914 5.77 -31.09 -51.44
C LYS A 914 6.61 -30.19 -52.36
N ALA A 915 7.79 -29.76 -51.93
CA ALA A 915 8.69 -28.95 -52.72
C ALA A 915 9.19 -29.70 -53.99
N GLY A 916 9.46 -28.95 -55.07
CA GLY A 916 9.95 -29.50 -56.31
C GLY A 916 8.92 -29.51 -57.45
N GLN A 917 7.72 -29.03 -57.20
CA GLN A 917 6.79 -28.67 -58.28
C GLN A 917 7.01 -27.20 -58.70
N LYS A 918 6.88 -26.94 -60.02
CA LYS A 918 7.03 -25.58 -60.49
C LYS A 918 5.78 -24.71 -60.24
N ASN A 919 4.60 -25.35 -60.24
CA ASN A 919 3.32 -24.68 -60.11
C ASN A 919 2.46 -25.37 -59.05
N TYR A 920 1.81 -24.57 -58.20
CA TYR A 920 0.87 -25.02 -57.21
C TYR A 920 -0.49 -24.36 -57.52
N THR A 921 -1.60 -25.05 -57.25
CA THR A 921 -2.95 -24.53 -57.48
C THR A 921 -3.64 -24.37 -56.12
N ILE A 922 -4.20 -23.19 -55.88
CA ILE A 922 -4.93 -22.88 -54.64
C ILE A 922 -6.37 -22.51 -55.00
N ASP A 923 -7.31 -23.21 -54.38
CA ASP A 923 -8.72 -22.87 -54.45
C ASP A 923 -9.03 -21.70 -53.53
N ILE A 924 -9.56 -20.60 -54.09
CA ILE A 924 -9.93 -19.38 -53.36
C ILE A 924 -11.44 -19.11 -53.46
N GLN A 925 -12.21 -20.06 -53.96
CA GLN A 925 -13.65 -19.89 -54.22
C GLN A 925 -14.43 -19.46 -52.97
N ARG A 926 -14.01 -19.94 -51.81
CA ARG A 926 -14.65 -19.64 -50.49
C ARG A 926 -14.24 -18.32 -49.87
N LEU A 927 -13.23 -17.64 -50.43
CA LEU A 927 -12.86 -16.33 -49.93
C LEU A 927 -13.85 -15.25 -50.38
N PRO A 928 -14.26 -14.30 -49.53
CA PRO A 928 -15.00 -13.11 -49.95
C PRO A 928 -14.23 -12.29 -50.99
N GLN A 929 -14.92 -11.46 -51.76
CA GLN A 929 -14.25 -10.50 -52.64
C GLN A 929 -13.35 -9.56 -51.81
N GLY A 930 -12.11 -9.37 -52.27
CA GLY A 930 -11.18 -8.53 -51.51
C GLY A 930 -9.72 -8.72 -51.88
N THR A 931 -8.87 -8.04 -51.16
CA THR A 931 -7.41 -8.15 -51.29
C THR A 931 -6.85 -9.10 -50.27
N TYR A 932 -5.92 -9.97 -50.68
CA TYR A 932 -5.29 -10.99 -49.84
C TYR A 932 -3.78 -11.06 -50.09
N PHE A 933 -3.06 -11.66 -49.14
CA PHE A 933 -1.63 -11.92 -49.23
C PHE A 933 -1.37 -13.44 -49.18
N LEU A 934 -0.69 -13.95 -50.20
CA LEU A 934 -0.15 -15.31 -50.19
C LEU A 934 1.27 -15.28 -49.64
N ASN A 935 1.53 -16.07 -48.63
CA ASN A 935 2.84 -16.30 -48.06
C ASN A 935 3.27 -17.73 -48.42
N ALA A 936 4.44 -17.91 -49.03
CA ALA A 936 5.08 -19.21 -49.22
C ALA A 936 6.24 -19.32 -48.24
N GLU A 937 6.20 -20.31 -47.37
CA GLU A 937 7.17 -20.49 -46.29
C GLU A 937 7.84 -21.86 -46.37
N GLN A 938 9.17 -21.90 -46.25
CA GLN A 938 9.96 -23.12 -46.06
C GLN A 938 11.16 -22.85 -45.17
N GLY A 939 11.13 -23.34 -43.93
CA GLY A 939 12.11 -22.99 -42.91
C GLY A 939 12.14 -21.49 -42.63
N GLU A 940 13.30 -20.88 -42.72
CA GLU A 940 13.45 -19.43 -42.54
C GLU A 940 13.15 -18.59 -43.79
N LYS A 941 12.93 -19.26 -44.95
CA LYS A 941 12.62 -18.56 -46.21
C LYS A 941 11.14 -18.27 -46.28
N ARG A 942 10.80 -17.00 -46.54
CA ARG A 942 9.41 -16.52 -46.70
C ARG A 942 9.35 -15.63 -47.95
N LEU A 943 8.38 -15.91 -48.81
CA LEU A 943 8.05 -15.09 -49.97
C LEU A 943 6.58 -14.67 -49.87
N VAL A 944 6.27 -13.41 -50.13
CA VAL A 944 4.92 -12.82 -49.98
C VAL A 944 4.48 -12.21 -51.30
N LYS A 945 3.24 -12.47 -51.72
CA LYS A 945 2.65 -11.84 -52.92
C LYS A 945 1.18 -11.48 -52.69
N LYS A 946 0.79 -10.29 -53.10
CA LYS A 946 -0.58 -9.79 -53.06
C LYS A 946 -1.40 -10.35 -54.23
N PHE A 947 -2.64 -10.74 -53.97
CA PHE A 947 -3.65 -11.03 -55.01
C PHE A 947 -5.02 -10.46 -54.69
N VAL A 948 -5.86 -10.36 -55.70
CA VAL A 948 -7.21 -9.82 -55.59
C VAL A 948 -8.20 -10.92 -55.95
N LYS A 949 -9.16 -11.20 -55.07
CA LYS A 949 -10.31 -12.10 -55.26
C LYS A 949 -11.47 -11.26 -55.79
N LEU A 950 -12.00 -11.67 -56.96
CA LEU A 950 -13.18 -11.04 -57.59
C LEU A 950 -14.52 -11.58 -57.07
#